data_7922aef86937794c46a94fb1ca075644
#
_entry.id   7922aef86937794c46a94fb1ca075644
#
_cell.length_a   1.000
_cell.length_b   1.000
_cell.length_c   1.000
_cell.angle_alpha   90.00
_cell.angle_beta   90.00
_cell.angle_gamma   90.00
#
_symmetry.space_group_name_H-M   'P 1'
#
loop_
_entity.id
_entity.type
_entity.pdbx_description
1 polymer ?
#
loop_
_entity_poly.entity_id
_entity_poly.type
_entity_poly.pdbx_seq_one_letter_code
_entity_poly.pdbx_strand_id
1 'polypeptide(L)'
;MNGPREHLLVRASAGSGKTYRLVRRLIGLLADGERPDTILAATFSRKAAGEFRIKLLDALAAAAEDRETAAGLAGEIGRTDRGKADFRDLLGKLARDPDALRLSTIDAFFLELAGLFRLEFGLGSRVRLTAETAENRETRELLRRVFASSGPEIRQALFHQIEEIRGEESVRGLQAMFESWIETALSLYRSAPQPEVWGRLPEGVEPPEASPETWSAAVERLREALAARTVPPENQTWIEEVLESLRSWDFSPNPPPGTANWLSAGARDAEKLLAGKKYFQPRGGKRFTLDGEAGAALVELSKLFHGHVLRMAVRHAKGARLFLERFEREYEDRKLREGNLRFADLPFLLARLSTVEDAALAYRLDASLRHWLLDEFQDTSRPQWRVLEPFVEELFYDAEGGRTFFCVGDPKQAIYGWREGDSRLFEEIRERFGTFEPRPLRVDTLAVSYRCAPAIVAFVNRLFGRSEAFPTNLDPVVVGRWMEGWEDHRAACDDPPGRVEATAFPDDEAREEAIVSFFRDREPSKTGETAAILCRKNDSANRFEALLRAAGIPTVRDGALRLSEDFTVGRVLRGIFRVLAHPGDSLALGFLRDAETAPALECFCGGTVTPARLRSLWEEKGLSGFLAALGKALSDRGWIDGTERRCLRAAHSLLAGVLSSPDPGPTALEKALREARIEDAGSAESVQVLTIHRSKGLEFDVVVLPDLDDKGGGGGGRGFWQIRENGEIVSVLESVNQDVQAAFPRLARWAEDIGSDRALETLCVHYVAFTRARKELHLFLGNRRNRRRTGIHAWIEQAFDPGKTEGLLVEIGESRPPAPAPEGESGEPGPEPPLAPPGETGPGLRRLLAPSAEGEEEKSGFPLFSSRRGESLDLGRRIHEVLAACEWPARDWKPDPADSAANGIIARALAAPVIRKLLAPADPPETVWREKAFDFADGDTWVSGVFDRVHLPQGWENGDAAPLIVDFKTDTKVDGKPPPAHRRQMEAYRRALAKILGIETAGIQAKLVYLRDETVATVD
;
A
#
# COMPACT_ATOMS: atom_id res chain seq x y z
N MET A 1 31.71 23.58 8.32
CA MET A 1 30.90 22.63 7.55
C MET A 1 31.63 22.26 6.28
N ASN A 2 31.59 20.98 5.91
CA ASN A 2 32.16 20.49 4.65
C ASN A 2 31.52 21.25 3.46
N GLY A 3 32.29 21.55 2.42
CA GLY A 3 31.83 22.34 1.30
C GLY A 3 30.60 21.70 0.59
N PRO A 4 29.76 22.49 -0.09
CA PRO A 4 28.53 21.95 -0.74
C PRO A 4 28.83 21.00 -1.89
N ARG A 5 30.09 20.81 -2.27
CA ARG A 5 30.52 20.00 -3.42
C ARG A 5 31.19 18.68 -3.05
N GLU A 6 31.05 18.17 -1.82
CA GLU A 6 31.55 16.87 -1.41
C GLU A 6 30.46 15.79 -1.53
N HIS A 7 30.83 14.53 -1.81
CA HIS A 7 29.94 13.39 -1.61
C HIS A 7 29.81 13.14 -0.11
N LEU A 8 28.59 13.12 0.42
CA LEU A 8 28.38 13.07 1.86
C LEU A 8 27.23 12.13 2.23
N LEU A 9 27.51 11.20 3.13
CA LEU A 9 26.53 10.38 3.81
C LEU A 9 26.42 10.85 5.25
N VAL A 10 25.20 11.22 5.67
CA VAL A 10 24.93 11.73 7.02
C VAL A 10 24.14 10.71 7.82
N ARG A 11 24.75 10.15 8.86
CA ARG A 11 24.06 9.38 9.90
C ARG A 11 23.45 10.35 10.90
N ALA A 12 22.14 10.39 10.98
CA ALA A 12 21.45 11.41 11.76
C ALA A 12 20.44 10.77 12.72
N SER A 13 20.67 10.87 14.02
CA SER A 13 19.75 10.43 15.05
C SER A 13 18.40 11.16 15.00
N ALA A 14 17.40 10.66 15.73
CA ALA A 14 16.08 11.28 15.79
C ALA A 14 16.15 12.72 16.32
N GLY A 15 15.52 13.67 15.61
CA GLY A 15 15.51 15.09 16.00
C GLY A 15 16.84 15.83 15.82
N SER A 16 17.85 15.24 15.16
CA SER A 16 19.18 15.84 15.00
C SER A 16 19.30 16.87 13.88
N GLY A 17 18.19 17.29 13.26
CA GLY A 17 18.20 18.32 12.23
C GLY A 17 18.53 17.81 10.83
N LYS A 18 18.17 16.58 10.46
CA LYS A 18 18.31 16.02 9.10
C LYS A 18 17.85 16.98 8.03
N THR A 19 16.59 17.41 8.09
CA THR A 19 15.98 18.35 7.14
C THR A 19 16.70 19.68 7.11
N TYR A 20 17.15 20.20 8.28
CA TYR A 20 17.93 21.42 8.37
C TYR A 20 19.24 21.30 7.58
N ARG A 21 20.00 20.22 7.78
CA ARG A 21 21.24 19.96 7.08
C ARG A 21 21.05 19.87 5.55
N LEU A 22 19.97 19.22 5.13
CA LEU A 22 19.61 19.07 3.72
C LEU A 22 19.22 20.43 3.08
N VAL A 23 18.43 21.26 3.79
CA VAL A 23 18.09 22.64 3.35
C VAL A 23 19.36 23.49 3.21
N ARG A 24 20.29 23.45 4.19
CA ARG A 24 21.55 24.18 4.12
C ARG A 24 22.43 23.73 2.95
N ARG A 25 22.47 22.43 2.68
CA ARG A 25 23.16 21.88 1.52
C ARG A 25 22.59 22.43 0.22
N LEU A 26 21.26 22.41 0.09
CA LEU A 26 20.58 22.94 -1.09
C LEU A 26 20.82 24.44 -1.29
N ILE A 27 20.66 25.23 -0.23
CA ILE A 27 20.95 26.69 -0.32
C ILE A 27 22.40 26.93 -0.72
N GLY A 28 23.34 26.13 -0.21
CA GLY A 28 24.75 26.22 -0.56
C GLY A 28 25.00 25.98 -2.05
N LEU A 29 24.38 24.96 -2.66
CA LEU A 29 24.46 24.68 -4.09
C LEU A 29 23.88 25.83 -4.93
N LEU A 30 22.71 26.34 -4.56
CA LEU A 30 22.07 27.47 -5.22
C LEU A 30 22.90 28.75 -5.10
N ALA A 31 23.54 29.00 -3.94
CA ALA A 31 24.44 30.13 -3.71
C ALA A 31 25.75 30.00 -4.52
N ASP A 32 26.17 28.78 -4.86
CA ASP A 32 27.29 28.50 -5.78
C ASP A 32 26.95 28.78 -7.25
N GLY A 33 25.69 29.11 -7.54
CA GLY A 33 25.21 29.40 -8.90
C GLY A 33 24.69 28.17 -9.64
N GLU A 34 24.54 27.02 -8.96
CA GLU A 34 23.91 25.85 -9.59
C GLU A 34 22.45 26.15 -9.94
N ARG A 35 22.02 25.67 -11.08
CA ARG A 35 20.64 25.86 -11.55
C ARG A 35 19.69 24.96 -10.76
N PRO A 36 18.50 25.43 -10.33
CA PRO A 36 17.55 24.63 -9.58
C PRO A 36 17.15 23.32 -10.28
N ASP A 37 17.02 23.33 -11.60
CA ASP A 37 16.63 22.18 -12.42
C ASP A 37 17.70 21.08 -12.52
N THR A 38 18.93 21.37 -12.10
CA THR A 38 20.04 20.41 -12.03
C THR A 38 20.15 19.69 -10.68
N ILE A 39 19.28 20.05 -9.73
CA ILE A 39 19.29 19.51 -8.36
C ILE A 39 18.04 18.65 -8.13
N LEU A 40 18.24 17.38 -7.82
CA LEU A 40 17.19 16.48 -7.34
C LEU A 40 17.25 16.41 -5.82
N ALA A 41 16.16 16.79 -5.14
CA ALA A 41 15.99 16.57 -3.71
C ALA A 41 14.80 15.64 -3.50
N ALA A 42 15.06 14.36 -3.19
CA ALA A 42 14.05 13.33 -3.06
C ALA A 42 13.85 12.92 -1.60
N THR A 43 12.59 12.83 -1.20
CA THR A 43 12.16 12.39 0.13
C THR A 43 11.25 11.16 0.02
N PHE A 44 10.93 10.53 1.17
CA PHE A 44 10.07 9.36 1.18
C PHE A 44 8.56 9.70 1.09
N SER A 45 8.13 10.87 1.60
CA SER A 45 6.72 11.24 1.64
C SER A 45 6.42 12.61 1.05
N ARG A 46 5.21 12.78 0.46
CA ARG A 46 4.75 14.08 -0.07
C ARG A 46 4.72 15.17 1.01
N LYS A 47 4.36 14.81 2.25
CA LYS A 47 4.35 15.73 3.39
C LYS A 47 5.75 16.23 3.67
N ALA A 48 6.75 15.35 3.73
CA ALA A 48 8.15 15.74 3.94
C ALA A 48 8.67 16.65 2.81
N ALA A 49 8.31 16.38 1.55
CA ALA A 49 8.66 17.25 0.43
C ALA A 49 8.05 18.67 0.57
N GLY A 50 6.79 18.75 1.01
CA GLY A 50 6.12 20.02 1.30
C GLY A 50 6.77 20.80 2.45
N GLU A 51 7.05 20.15 3.58
CA GLU A 51 7.75 20.74 4.72
C GLU A 51 9.16 21.22 4.35
N PHE A 52 9.85 20.47 3.52
CA PHE A 52 11.16 20.84 3.02
C PHE A 52 11.10 22.12 2.18
N ARG A 53 10.12 22.23 1.27
CA ARG A 53 9.90 23.44 0.47
C ARG A 53 9.61 24.65 1.36
N ILE A 54 8.76 24.52 2.35
CA ILE A 54 8.44 25.58 3.32
C ILE A 54 9.70 26.03 4.05
N LYS A 55 10.47 25.11 4.65
CA LYS A 55 11.69 25.43 5.40
C LYS A 55 12.77 26.08 4.53
N LEU A 56 12.85 25.71 3.25
CA LEU A 56 13.75 26.34 2.28
C LEU A 56 13.35 27.79 2.04
N LEU A 57 12.07 28.03 1.74
CA LEU A 57 11.57 29.38 1.46
C LEU A 57 11.64 30.30 2.69
N ASP A 58 11.27 29.78 3.88
CA ASP A 58 11.36 30.51 5.14
C ASP A 58 12.81 30.94 5.48
N ALA A 59 13.77 30.01 5.30
CA ALA A 59 15.17 30.29 5.54
C ALA A 59 15.71 31.39 4.60
N LEU A 60 15.34 31.36 3.31
CA LEU A 60 15.71 32.37 2.34
C LEU A 60 14.99 33.69 2.60
N ALA A 61 13.70 33.65 2.99
CA ALA A 61 12.94 34.85 3.32
C ALA A 61 13.53 35.59 4.54
N ALA A 62 13.79 34.86 5.63
CA ALA A 62 14.43 35.43 6.83
C ALA A 62 15.81 36.05 6.53
N ALA A 63 16.65 35.37 5.72
CA ALA A 63 17.94 35.91 5.30
C ALA A 63 17.80 37.11 4.31
N ALA A 64 16.71 37.15 3.51
CA ALA A 64 16.41 38.27 2.64
C ALA A 64 15.87 39.51 3.39
N GLU A 65 15.38 39.35 4.61
CA GLU A 65 14.83 40.45 5.43
C GLU A 65 15.83 41.04 6.46
N ASP A 66 16.68 40.18 7.05
CA ASP A 66 17.58 40.57 8.11
C ASP A 66 19.05 40.33 7.76
N ARG A 67 19.92 41.29 8.12
CA ARG A 67 21.35 41.23 7.80
C ARG A 67 22.11 40.22 8.70
N GLU A 68 21.73 40.10 9.96
CA GLU A 68 22.39 39.19 10.90
C GLU A 68 22.03 37.72 10.53
N THR A 69 20.77 37.48 10.24
CA THR A 69 20.28 36.18 9.74
C THR A 69 20.96 35.79 8.42
N ALA A 70 21.14 36.76 7.49
CA ALA A 70 21.89 36.53 6.25
C ALA A 70 23.34 36.14 6.52
N ALA A 71 24.02 36.83 7.41
CA ALA A 71 25.42 36.53 7.77
C ALA A 71 25.53 35.16 8.46
N GLY A 72 24.57 34.83 9.33
CA GLY A 72 24.47 33.50 9.96
C GLY A 72 24.33 32.41 8.93
N LEU A 73 23.34 32.52 8.02
CA LEU A 73 23.08 31.56 6.95
C LEU A 73 24.30 31.42 6.03
N ALA A 74 24.93 32.55 5.65
CA ALA A 74 26.14 32.54 4.81
C ALA A 74 27.31 31.79 5.50
N GLY A 75 27.49 32.00 6.82
CA GLY A 75 28.46 31.25 7.63
C GLY A 75 28.14 29.74 7.67
N GLU A 76 26.87 29.36 7.84
CA GLU A 76 26.42 27.96 7.89
C GLU A 76 26.64 27.21 6.58
N ILE A 77 26.40 27.85 5.41
CA ILE A 77 26.65 27.27 4.10
C ILE A 77 28.09 27.41 3.61
N GLY A 78 28.97 28.03 4.39
CA GLY A 78 30.38 28.26 4.04
C GLY A 78 30.57 29.27 2.91
N ARG A 79 29.65 30.26 2.77
CA ARG A 79 29.67 31.32 1.76
C ARG A 79 29.56 32.69 2.43
N THR A 80 30.59 33.04 3.18
CA THR A 80 30.64 34.31 3.93
C THR A 80 30.67 35.55 3.03
N ASP A 81 30.88 35.38 1.72
CA ASP A 81 30.81 36.42 0.68
C ASP A 81 29.34 36.72 0.27
N ARG A 82 28.37 35.97 0.73
CA ARG A 82 26.95 36.17 0.42
C ARG A 82 26.25 36.99 1.49
N GLY A 83 25.30 37.82 1.04
CA GLY A 83 24.55 38.68 1.94
C GLY A 83 23.06 38.74 1.59
N LYS A 84 22.35 39.61 2.28
CA LYS A 84 20.90 39.82 2.17
C LYS A 84 20.40 39.94 0.73
N ALA A 85 21.14 40.67 -0.14
CA ALA A 85 20.78 40.89 -1.53
C ALA A 85 20.83 39.57 -2.35
N ASP A 86 21.84 38.73 -2.09
CA ASP A 86 22.01 37.45 -2.77
C ASP A 86 20.88 36.50 -2.43
N PHE A 87 20.51 36.40 -1.15
CA PHE A 87 19.41 35.54 -0.70
C PHE A 87 18.05 36.03 -1.20
N ARG A 88 17.86 37.36 -1.32
CA ARG A 88 16.66 37.92 -1.94
C ARG A 88 16.56 37.56 -3.43
N ASP A 89 17.66 37.62 -4.16
CA ASP A 89 17.71 37.22 -5.57
C ASP A 89 17.42 35.73 -5.75
N LEU A 90 18.00 34.87 -4.90
CA LEU A 90 17.70 33.43 -4.89
C LEU A 90 16.22 33.14 -4.61
N LEU A 91 15.65 33.78 -3.58
CA LEU A 91 14.22 33.67 -3.29
C LEU A 91 13.36 34.13 -4.47
N GLY A 92 13.71 35.24 -5.09
CA GLY A 92 13.03 35.77 -6.28
C GLY A 92 13.10 34.86 -7.49
N LYS A 93 14.23 34.16 -7.70
CA LYS A 93 14.35 33.12 -8.75
C LYS A 93 13.45 31.94 -8.49
N LEU A 94 13.45 31.39 -7.29
CA LEU A 94 12.58 30.25 -6.92
C LEU A 94 11.09 30.62 -6.93
N ALA A 95 10.73 31.85 -6.56
CA ALA A 95 9.34 32.31 -6.58
C ALA A 95 8.79 32.49 -8.00
N ARG A 96 9.64 32.87 -8.99
CA ARG A 96 9.21 33.00 -10.41
C ARG A 96 8.98 31.64 -11.08
N ASP A 97 9.73 30.63 -10.69
CA ASP A 97 9.59 29.28 -11.22
C ASP A 97 9.70 28.26 -10.07
N PRO A 98 8.59 28.03 -9.36
CA PRO A 98 8.56 27.13 -8.20
C PRO A 98 8.81 25.67 -8.55
N ASP A 99 8.61 25.29 -9.81
CA ASP A 99 8.74 23.91 -10.30
C ASP A 99 10.13 23.64 -10.90
N ALA A 100 10.97 24.67 -11.06
CA ALA A 100 12.35 24.49 -11.52
C ALA A 100 13.18 23.60 -10.57
N LEU A 101 12.93 23.67 -9.27
CA LEU A 101 13.56 22.80 -8.29
C LEU A 101 12.85 21.44 -8.22
N ARG A 102 13.55 20.37 -8.61
CA ARG A 102 13.01 18.99 -8.54
C ARG A 102 12.98 18.48 -7.11
N LEU A 103 11.99 18.94 -6.37
CA LEU A 103 11.73 18.55 -4.99
C LEU A 103 10.49 17.64 -4.97
N SER A 104 10.71 16.33 -4.83
CA SER A 104 9.66 15.33 -4.99
C SER A 104 9.86 14.13 -4.08
N THR A 105 8.93 13.18 -4.13
CA THR A 105 9.17 11.85 -3.59
C THR A 105 9.96 11.00 -4.60
N ILE A 106 10.67 9.97 -4.13
CA ILE A 106 11.36 9.00 -4.99
C ILE A 106 10.37 8.41 -6.01
N ASP A 107 9.17 8.06 -5.58
CA ASP A 107 8.13 7.50 -6.45
C ASP A 107 7.64 8.50 -7.51
N ALA A 108 7.54 9.79 -7.18
CA ALA A 108 7.18 10.82 -8.16
C ALA A 108 8.28 11.01 -9.20
N PHE A 109 9.55 10.95 -8.79
CA PHE A 109 10.69 10.95 -9.70
C PHE A 109 10.66 9.71 -10.62
N PHE A 110 10.37 8.53 -10.10
CA PHE A 110 10.22 7.32 -10.91
C PHE A 110 9.06 7.41 -11.91
N LEU A 111 7.96 8.04 -11.54
CA LEU A 111 6.86 8.30 -12.47
C LEU A 111 7.28 9.24 -13.62
N GLU A 112 8.05 10.28 -13.32
CA GLU A 112 8.65 11.16 -14.32
C GLU A 112 9.54 10.38 -15.28
N LEU A 113 10.43 9.51 -14.75
CA LEU A 113 11.27 8.62 -15.55
C LEU A 113 10.45 7.70 -16.44
N ALA A 114 9.44 7.01 -15.89
CA ALA A 114 8.56 6.14 -16.67
C ALA A 114 7.85 6.90 -17.79
N GLY A 115 7.50 8.18 -17.57
CA GLY A 115 6.96 9.06 -18.61
C GLY A 115 7.93 9.41 -19.72
N LEU A 116 9.22 9.60 -19.40
CA LEU A 116 10.28 9.88 -20.37
C LEU A 116 10.59 8.66 -21.27
N PHE A 117 10.47 7.45 -20.72
CA PHE A 117 10.78 6.18 -21.40
C PHE A 117 9.53 5.38 -21.77
N ARG A 118 8.38 6.04 -21.88
CA ARG A 118 7.09 5.37 -22.14
C ARG A 118 7.06 4.53 -23.41
N LEU A 119 7.77 4.93 -24.45
CA LEU A 119 7.81 4.21 -25.72
C LEU A 119 8.63 2.92 -25.60
N GLU A 120 9.74 2.98 -24.91
CA GLU A 120 10.62 1.84 -24.63
C GLU A 120 9.90 0.78 -23.78
N PHE A 121 9.01 1.21 -22.90
CA PHE A 121 8.19 0.32 -22.09
C PHE A 121 6.91 -0.16 -22.78
N GLY A 122 6.61 0.32 -23.98
CA GLY A 122 5.35 0.02 -24.66
C GLY A 122 4.11 0.60 -23.94
N LEU A 123 4.30 1.63 -23.13
CA LEU A 123 3.20 2.31 -22.43
C LEU A 123 2.40 3.17 -23.40
N GLY A 124 1.08 3.21 -23.22
CA GLY A 124 0.18 4.03 -24.01
C GLY A 124 0.48 5.54 -23.91
N SER A 125 -0.29 6.35 -24.60
CA SER A 125 -0.08 7.81 -24.69
C SER A 125 -0.16 8.55 -23.35
N ARG A 126 -0.75 7.95 -22.32
CA ARG A 126 -0.88 8.52 -20.97
C ARG A 126 -0.52 7.48 -19.92
N VAL A 127 0.49 7.79 -19.11
CA VAL A 127 0.81 7.01 -17.91
C VAL A 127 -0.03 7.59 -16.75
N ARG A 128 -0.79 6.74 -16.08
CA ARG A 128 -1.61 7.11 -14.93
C ARG A 128 -1.30 6.18 -13.76
N LEU A 129 -1.25 6.77 -12.57
CA LEU A 129 -1.23 5.97 -11.35
C LEU A 129 -2.64 5.58 -10.96
N THR A 130 -2.85 4.29 -10.77
CA THR A 130 -4.13 3.73 -10.36
C THR A 130 -4.37 4.04 -8.88
N ALA A 131 -5.57 4.51 -8.54
CA ALA A 131 -5.94 4.68 -7.14
C ALA A 131 -6.18 3.31 -6.47
N GLU A 132 -5.85 3.18 -5.18
CA GLU A 132 -5.93 1.93 -4.40
C GLU A 132 -7.30 1.21 -4.51
N THR A 133 -8.39 1.97 -4.58
CA THR A 133 -9.75 1.41 -4.74
C THR A 133 -10.00 0.78 -6.10
N ALA A 134 -9.41 1.33 -7.17
CA ALA A 134 -9.49 0.77 -8.51
C ALA A 134 -8.56 -0.46 -8.66
N GLU A 135 -7.42 -0.46 -7.98
CA GLU A 135 -6.49 -1.59 -7.93
C GLU A 135 -7.15 -2.89 -7.48
N ASN A 136 -7.95 -2.84 -6.43
CA ASN A 136 -8.64 -4.01 -5.89
C ASN A 136 -9.64 -4.62 -6.88
N ARG A 137 -10.35 -3.79 -7.67
CA ARG A 137 -11.28 -4.29 -8.69
C ARG A 137 -10.55 -4.96 -9.84
N GLU A 138 -9.49 -4.36 -10.33
CA GLU A 138 -8.66 -4.90 -11.41
C GLU A 138 -7.96 -6.19 -11.00
N THR A 139 -7.40 -6.24 -9.79
CA THR A 139 -6.78 -7.46 -9.25
C THR A 139 -7.78 -8.62 -9.21
N ARG A 140 -9.03 -8.38 -8.80
CA ARG A 140 -10.08 -9.40 -8.79
C ARG A 140 -10.40 -9.93 -10.17
N GLU A 141 -10.46 -9.07 -11.17
CA GLU A 141 -10.74 -9.49 -12.54
C GLU A 141 -9.58 -10.31 -13.12
N LEU A 142 -8.34 -9.88 -12.90
CA LEU A 142 -7.15 -10.63 -13.29
C LEU A 142 -7.09 -11.99 -12.60
N LEU A 143 -7.38 -12.04 -11.30
CA LEU A 143 -7.46 -13.29 -10.56
C LEU A 143 -8.45 -14.28 -11.19
N ARG A 144 -9.66 -13.82 -11.51
CA ARG A 144 -10.67 -14.68 -12.15
C ARG A 144 -10.16 -15.25 -13.48
N ARG A 145 -9.47 -14.47 -14.28
CA ARG A 145 -8.88 -14.91 -15.56
C ARG A 145 -7.78 -15.93 -15.36
N VAL A 146 -6.84 -15.63 -14.46
CA VAL A 146 -5.74 -16.53 -14.13
C VAL A 146 -6.28 -17.86 -13.61
N PHE A 147 -7.27 -17.84 -12.71
CA PHE A 147 -7.94 -19.07 -12.23
C PHE A 147 -8.62 -19.86 -13.34
N ALA A 148 -9.33 -19.17 -14.23
CA ALA A 148 -10.04 -19.82 -15.34
C ALA A 148 -9.09 -20.47 -16.35
N SER A 149 -7.93 -19.83 -16.61
CA SER A 149 -6.94 -20.29 -17.58
C SER A 149 -5.86 -21.21 -17.01
N SER A 150 -5.82 -21.40 -15.69
CA SER A 150 -4.78 -22.20 -15.02
C SER A 150 -5.08 -23.70 -15.07
N GLY A 151 -4.02 -24.50 -15.25
CA GLY A 151 -4.06 -25.95 -15.17
C GLY A 151 -4.37 -26.48 -13.76
N PRO A 152 -4.64 -27.79 -13.61
CA PRO A 152 -5.01 -28.38 -12.31
C PRO A 152 -3.91 -28.21 -11.24
N GLU A 153 -2.65 -28.25 -11.61
CA GLU A 153 -1.52 -28.09 -10.67
C GLU A 153 -1.48 -26.70 -10.01
N ILE A 154 -1.66 -25.64 -10.79
CA ILE A 154 -1.69 -24.26 -10.28
C ILE A 154 -2.93 -24.06 -9.40
N ARG A 155 -4.08 -24.61 -9.82
CA ARG A 155 -5.30 -24.54 -9.01
C ARG A 155 -5.16 -25.27 -7.68
N GLN A 156 -4.53 -26.42 -7.66
CA GLN A 156 -4.31 -27.19 -6.44
C GLN A 156 -3.36 -26.46 -5.47
N ALA A 157 -2.26 -25.88 -5.97
CA ALA A 157 -1.37 -25.07 -5.16
C ALA A 157 -2.07 -23.85 -4.53
N LEU A 158 -3.00 -23.23 -5.25
CA LEU A 158 -3.80 -22.12 -4.77
C LEU A 158 -4.88 -22.54 -3.77
N PHE A 159 -5.56 -23.66 -4.02
CA PHE A 159 -6.53 -24.20 -3.05
C PHE A 159 -5.89 -24.49 -1.71
N HIS A 160 -4.68 -25.03 -1.68
CA HIS A 160 -3.94 -25.21 -0.44
C HIS A 160 -3.64 -23.89 0.29
N GLN A 161 -3.24 -22.86 -0.44
CA GLN A 161 -3.02 -21.52 0.16
C GLN A 161 -4.35 -20.96 0.73
N ILE A 162 -5.47 -21.18 0.05
CA ILE A 162 -6.81 -20.74 0.49
C ILE A 162 -7.31 -21.58 1.69
N GLU A 163 -7.09 -22.90 1.69
CA GLU A 163 -7.49 -23.76 2.82
C GLU A 163 -6.68 -23.47 4.08
N GLU A 164 -5.41 -23.15 3.96
CA GLU A 164 -4.59 -22.74 5.10
C GLU A 164 -4.97 -21.37 5.68
N ILE A 165 -5.50 -20.47 4.84
CA ILE A 165 -6.08 -19.19 5.24
C ILE A 165 -7.45 -19.37 5.91
N ARG A 166 -8.10 -20.53 5.75
CA ARG A 166 -9.45 -20.87 6.22
C ARG A 166 -9.51 -21.16 7.73
N GLY A 167 -8.98 -20.24 8.56
CA GLY A 167 -9.46 -20.09 9.94
C GLY A 167 -10.94 -19.63 9.92
N GLU A 168 -11.62 -19.56 11.05
CA GLU A 168 -13.06 -19.27 11.24
C GLU A 168 -13.61 -17.97 10.59
N GLU A 169 -12.99 -17.42 9.53
CA GLU A 169 -13.36 -16.14 8.93
C GLU A 169 -14.37 -16.27 7.78
N SER A 170 -15.17 -15.22 7.62
CA SER A 170 -16.17 -15.10 6.56
C SER A 170 -15.53 -15.06 5.16
N VAL A 171 -16.26 -15.48 4.11
CA VAL A 171 -15.81 -15.48 2.70
C VAL A 171 -15.26 -14.11 2.24
N ARG A 172 -15.72 -12.99 2.84
CA ARG A 172 -15.21 -11.63 2.55
C ARG A 172 -13.82 -11.39 3.14
N GLY A 173 -13.54 -11.96 4.31
CA GLY A 173 -12.21 -11.92 4.94
C GLY A 173 -11.17 -12.66 4.12
N LEU A 174 -11.52 -13.85 3.61
CA LEU A 174 -10.65 -14.68 2.76
C LEU A 174 -10.22 -13.94 1.48
N GLN A 175 -11.14 -13.22 0.85
CA GLN A 175 -10.83 -12.49 -0.38
C GLN A 175 -9.83 -11.34 -0.11
N ALA A 176 -10.04 -10.55 0.93
CA ALA A 176 -9.13 -9.45 1.29
C ALA A 176 -7.74 -9.97 1.70
N MET A 177 -7.67 -11.08 2.43
CA MET A 177 -6.41 -11.73 2.79
C MET A 177 -5.66 -12.23 1.55
N PHE A 178 -6.36 -12.80 0.57
CA PHE A 178 -5.75 -13.28 -0.67
C PHE A 178 -5.26 -12.13 -1.56
N GLU A 179 -6.02 -11.04 -1.64
CA GLU A 179 -5.59 -9.82 -2.32
C GLU A 179 -4.30 -9.26 -1.70
N SER A 180 -4.23 -9.16 -0.37
CA SER A 180 -3.03 -8.73 0.36
C SER A 180 -1.84 -9.69 0.20
N TRP A 181 -2.12 -11.01 0.17
CA TRP A 181 -1.07 -12.02 -0.08
C TRP A 181 -0.45 -11.84 -1.48
N ILE A 182 -1.29 -11.61 -2.51
CA ILE A 182 -0.80 -11.39 -3.88
C ILE A 182 0.11 -10.18 -3.96
N GLU A 183 -0.25 -9.06 -3.35
CA GLU A 183 0.57 -7.84 -3.39
C GLU A 183 1.98 -8.12 -2.84
N THR A 184 2.06 -8.76 -1.67
CA THR A 184 3.34 -9.10 -1.05
C THR A 184 4.11 -10.14 -1.85
N ALA A 185 3.44 -11.21 -2.31
CA ALA A 185 4.06 -12.30 -3.03
C ALA A 185 4.50 -11.90 -4.45
N LEU A 186 3.78 -10.98 -5.11
CA LEU A 186 4.13 -10.47 -6.43
C LEU A 186 5.41 -9.66 -6.41
N SER A 187 5.59 -8.79 -5.40
CA SER A 187 6.83 -8.05 -5.21
C SER A 187 8.01 -8.99 -4.97
N LEU A 188 7.80 -10.03 -4.16
CA LEU A 188 8.80 -11.08 -3.94
C LEU A 188 9.16 -11.83 -5.22
N TYR A 189 8.15 -12.20 -6.03
CA TYR A 189 8.37 -12.85 -7.33
C TYR A 189 9.19 -11.97 -8.28
N ARG A 190 8.85 -10.69 -8.38
CA ARG A 190 9.58 -9.71 -9.19
C ARG A 190 11.04 -9.54 -8.76
N SER A 191 11.29 -9.62 -7.44
CA SER A 191 12.64 -9.56 -6.86
C SER A 191 13.46 -10.83 -7.06
N ALA A 192 12.80 -12.00 -7.18
CA ALA A 192 13.43 -13.31 -7.36
C ALA A 192 12.59 -14.20 -8.30
N PRO A 193 12.57 -13.94 -9.62
CA PRO A 193 11.74 -14.69 -10.58
C PRO A 193 12.30 -16.08 -10.92
N GLN A 194 13.55 -16.38 -10.56
CA GLN A 194 14.28 -17.60 -10.94
C GLN A 194 13.63 -18.84 -10.28
N PRO A 195 13.34 -19.91 -11.07
CA PRO A 195 12.70 -21.13 -10.54
C PRO A 195 13.48 -21.83 -9.43
N GLU A 196 14.79 -21.83 -9.52
CA GLU A 196 15.71 -22.49 -8.61
C GLU A 196 15.76 -21.88 -7.22
N VAL A 197 15.35 -20.63 -7.08
CA VAL A 197 15.29 -19.91 -5.80
C VAL A 197 14.08 -20.36 -4.97
N TRP A 198 12.96 -20.69 -5.63
CA TRP A 198 11.70 -21.04 -4.96
C TRP A 198 11.69 -22.49 -4.51
N GLY A 199 11.55 -22.69 -3.21
CA GLY A 199 11.62 -24.01 -2.58
C GLY A 199 13.02 -24.58 -2.46
N ARG A 200 14.08 -23.75 -2.63
CA ARG A 200 15.46 -24.14 -2.36
C ARG A 200 15.62 -24.35 -0.86
N LEU A 201 16.24 -25.47 -0.50
CA LEU A 201 16.59 -25.81 0.88
C LEU A 201 18.07 -25.51 1.15
N PRO A 202 18.48 -25.38 2.42
CA PRO A 202 19.88 -25.31 2.79
C PRO A 202 20.64 -26.53 2.27
N GLU A 203 21.91 -26.36 1.92
CA GLU A 203 22.77 -27.46 1.47
C GLU A 203 22.79 -28.62 2.48
N GLY A 204 22.59 -29.85 2.00
CA GLY A 204 22.54 -31.06 2.81
C GLY A 204 21.28 -31.23 3.66
N VAL A 205 20.21 -30.46 3.40
CA VAL A 205 18.85 -30.72 3.93
C VAL A 205 18.06 -31.48 2.88
N GLU A 206 17.92 -32.78 3.09
CA GLU A 206 17.14 -33.69 2.26
C GLU A 206 16.00 -34.29 3.13
N PRO A 207 14.77 -33.73 3.03
CA PRO A 207 13.66 -34.27 3.81
C PRO A 207 13.31 -35.68 3.34
N PRO A 208 13.16 -36.66 4.25
CA PRO A 208 12.81 -38.02 3.89
C PRO A 208 11.42 -38.08 3.23
N GLU A 209 11.23 -39.04 2.36
CA GLU A 209 9.92 -39.26 1.73
C GLU A 209 9.03 -40.14 2.63
N ALA A 210 7.90 -39.59 3.04
CA ALA A 210 6.88 -40.34 3.75
C ALA A 210 5.91 -40.94 2.72
N SER A 211 6.11 -42.22 2.35
CA SER A 211 5.13 -43.01 1.62
C SER A 211 4.26 -43.84 2.60
N PRO A 212 3.09 -44.35 2.17
CA PRO A 212 2.28 -45.22 3.01
C PRO A 212 3.09 -46.41 3.55
N GLU A 213 4.01 -46.93 2.77
CA GLU A 213 4.83 -48.06 3.14
C GLU A 213 5.90 -47.66 4.19
N THR A 214 6.64 -46.56 3.94
CA THR A 214 7.68 -46.10 4.88
C THR A 214 7.09 -45.64 6.20
N TRP A 215 5.95 -44.99 6.16
CA TRP A 215 5.23 -44.53 7.35
C TRP A 215 4.71 -45.70 8.16
N SER A 216 3.99 -46.68 7.51
CA SER A 216 3.48 -47.85 8.19
C SER A 216 4.57 -48.71 8.83
N ALA A 217 5.71 -48.85 8.14
CA ALA A 217 6.86 -49.55 8.70
C ALA A 217 7.45 -48.85 9.93
N ALA A 218 7.49 -47.52 9.93
CA ALA A 218 7.97 -46.75 11.07
C ALA A 218 7.02 -46.80 12.27
N VAL A 219 5.70 -46.77 12.02
CA VAL A 219 4.67 -46.95 13.07
C VAL A 219 4.76 -48.35 13.67
N GLU A 220 4.98 -49.38 12.83
CA GLU A 220 5.10 -50.74 13.31
C GLU A 220 6.37 -50.95 14.17
N ARG A 221 7.51 -50.39 13.76
CA ARG A 221 8.72 -50.39 14.61
C ARG A 221 8.48 -49.71 15.96
N LEU A 222 7.77 -48.58 15.99
CA LEU A 222 7.43 -47.94 17.27
C LEU A 222 6.52 -48.86 18.11
N ARG A 223 5.55 -49.54 17.51
CA ARG A 223 4.65 -50.51 18.19
C ARG A 223 5.45 -51.66 18.78
N GLU A 224 6.32 -52.29 18.01
CA GLU A 224 7.15 -53.42 18.46
C GLU A 224 8.09 -52.99 19.62
N ALA A 225 8.75 -51.85 19.49
CA ALA A 225 9.61 -51.29 20.52
C ALA A 225 8.84 -50.95 21.84
N LEU A 226 7.59 -50.49 21.72
CA LEU A 226 6.71 -50.26 22.89
C LEU A 226 6.20 -51.58 23.51
N ALA A 227 5.88 -52.59 22.70
CA ALA A 227 5.45 -53.93 23.20
C ALA A 227 6.55 -54.67 23.93
N ALA A 228 7.81 -54.45 23.58
CA ALA A 228 8.99 -55.04 24.26
C ALA A 228 9.23 -54.40 25.65
N ARG A 229 8.46 -53.41 26.06
CA ARG A 229 8.70 -52.63 27.31
C ARG A 229 7.58 -52.78 28.32
N THR A 230 7.93 -52.57 29.59
CA THR A 230 6.94 -52.51 30.68
C THR A 230 6.32 -51.10 30.70
N VAL A 231 5.21 -50.91 30.02
CA VAL A 231 4.39 -49.70 30.07
C VAL A 231 3.41 -49.81 31.26
N PRO A 232 3.15 -48.75 32.05
CA PRO A 232 2.14 -48.80 33.08
C PRO A 232 0.79 -49.24 32.54
N PRO A 233 0.10 -50.20 33.16
CA PRO A 233 -1.19 -50.72 32.64
C PRO A 233 -2.23 -49.62 32.34
N GLU A 234 -2.24 -48.57 33.16
CA GLU A 234 -3.14 -47.41 33.03
C GLU A 234 -2.89 -46.61 31.74
N ASN A 235 -1.72 -46.77 31.11
CA ASN A 235 -1.33 -46.01 29.89
C ASN A 235 -1.51 -46.82 28.60
N GLN A 236 -1.80 -48.13 28.67
CA GLN A 236 -1.85 -49.04 27.52
C GLN A 236 -2.92 -48.62 26.48
N THR A 237 -4.13 -48.38 26.94
CA THR A 237 -5.24 -47.94 26.08
C THR A 237 -4.89 -46.64 25.34
N TRP A 238 -4.31 -45.66 26.04
CA TRP A 238 -3.89 -44.40 25.43
C TRP A 238 -2.75 -44.57 24.39
N ILE A 239 -1.81 -45.47 24.63
CA ILE A 239 -0.74 -45.78 23.65
C ILE A 239 -1.34 -46.48 22.41
N GLU A 240 -2.29 -47.38 22.58
CA GLU A 240 -2.99 -48.01 21.47
C GLU A 240 -3.77 -46.97 20.65
N GLU A 241 -4.47 -46.03 21.27
CA GLU A 241 -5.15 -44.91 20.62
C GLU A 241 -4.15 -44.04 19.80
N VAL A 242 -2.99 -43.71 20.37
CA VAL A 242 -1.95 -42.94 19.69
C VAL A 242 -1.42 -43.73 18.47
N LEU A 243 -1.13 -45.02 18.61
CA LEU A 243 -0.63 -45.86 17.52
C LEU A 243 -1.67 -46.01 16.39
N GLU A 244 -2.94 -46.19 16.73
CA GLU A 244 -4.02 -46.25 15.74
C GLU A 244 -4.20 -44.91 15.01
N SER A 245 -4.15 -43.82 15.77
CA SER A 245 -4.15 -42.46 15.16
C SER A 245 -2.97 -42.23 14.22
N LEU A 246 -1.76 -42.67 14.59
CA LEU A 246 -0.60 -42.61 13.70
C LEU A 246 -0.80 -43.45 12.42
N ARG A 247 -1.42 -44.65 12.52
CA ARG A 247 -1.74 -45.51 11.34
C ARG A 247 -2.72 -44.84 10.39
N SER A 248 -3.69 -44.10 10.92
CA SER A 248 -4.75 -43.47 10.14
C SER A 248 -4.36 -42.13 9.54
N TRP A 249 -3.07 -41.74 9.57
CA TRP A 249 -2.63 -40.47 9.00
C TRP A 249 -2.87 -40.37 7.49
N ASP A 250 -3.54 -39.31 7.10
CA ASP A 250 -3.96 -39.02 5.73
C ASP A 250 -2.93 -38.24 4.89
N PHE A 251 -1.69 -38.12 5.40
CA PHE A 251 -0.61 -37.33 4.80
C PHE A 251 -0.93 -35.84 4.71
N SER A 252 -1.79 -35.33 5.57
CA SER A 252 -2.02 -33.90 5.74
C SER A 252 -0.86 -33.23 6.49
N PRO A 253 -0.72 -31.88 6.40
CA PRO A 253 0.29 -31.14 7.15
C PRO A 253 0.04 -31.12 8.66
N ASN A 254 -1.14 -31.51 9.10
CA ASN A 254 -1.51 -31.58 10.51
C ASN A 254 -1.17 -32.95 11.10
N PRO A 255 -0.67 -32.99 12.35
CA PRO A 255 -0.43 -34.26 13.02
C PRO A 255 -1.76 -34.97 13.28
N PRO A 256 -1.78 -36.32 13.19
CA PRO A 256 -2.96 -37.08 13.55
C PRO A 256 -3.47 -36.75 14.96
N PRO A 257 -4.78 -36.85 15.24
CA PRO A 257 -5.34 -36.47 16.54
C PRO A 257 -4.64 -37.15 17.71
N GLY A 258 -4.29 -36.39 18.76
CA GLY A 258 -3.62 -36.92 19.94
C GLY A 258 -2.10 -37.19 19.81
N THR A 259 -1.52 -37.06 18.60
CA THR A 259 -0.10 -37.43 18.35
C THR A 259 0.86 -36.24 18.35
N ALA A 260 0.34 -35.00 18.34
CA ALA A 260 1.15 -33.78 18.21
C ALA A 260 2.31 -33.69 19.21
N ASN A 261 2.06 -34.01 20.50
CA ASN A 261 3.09 -33.99 21.54
C ASN A 261 4.17 -35.06 21.31
N TRP A 262 3.84 -36.19 20.73
CA TRP A 262 4.79 -37.26 20.41
C TRP A 262 5.71 -36.84 19.28
N LEU A 263 5.13 -36.39 18.18
CA LEU A 263 5.87 -35.93 17.01
C LEU A 263 6.73 -34.69 17.32
N SER A 264 6.18 -33.74 18.11
CA SER A 264 6.96 -32.58 18.58
C SER A 264 8.12 -33.00 19.49
N ALA A 265 7.93 -33.98 20.38
CA ALA A 265 9.01 -34.49 21.23
C ALA A 265 10.11 -35.18 20.40
N GLY A 266 9.73 -35.94 19.36
CA GLY A 266 10.68 -36.54 18.43
C GLY A 266 11.55 -35.53 17.69
N ALA A 267 11.00 -34.35 17.40
CA ALA A 267 11.71 -33.26 16.75
C ALA A 267 12.59 -32.45 17.75
N ARG A 268 11.97 -31.92 18.83
CA ARG A 268 12.60 -30.93 19.75
C ARG A 268 13.47 -31.54 20.82
N ASP A 269 13.09 -32.74 21.30
CA ASP A 269 13.72 -33.40 22.44
C ASP A 269 14.40 -34.73 22.06
N ALA A 270 14.83 -34.89 20.80
CA ALA A 270 15.41 -36.13 20.27
C ALA A 270 16.54 -36.68 21.16
N GLU A 271 17.49 -35.84 21.62
CA GLU A 271 18.59 -36.26 22.53
C GLU A 271 18.07 -36.73 23.88
N LYS A 272 17.06 -36.03 24.44
CA LYS A 272 16.44 -36.42 25.71
C LYS A 272 15.63 -37.71 25.58
N LEU A 273 14.99 -37.89 24.42
CA LEU A 273 14.29 -39.16 24.10
C LEU A 273 15.28 -40.33 24.05
N LEU A 274 16.35 -40.22 23.25
CA LEU A 274 17.35 -41.24 23.12
C LEU A 274 18.04 -41.54 24.44
N ALA A 275 18.18 -40.55 25.32
CA ALA A 275 18.74 -40.68 26.67
C ALA A 275 17.74 -41.18 27.74
N GLY A 276 16.45 -41.42 27.39
CA GLY A 276 15.42 -41.82 28.33
C GLY A 276 15.03 -40.75 29.37
N LYS A 277 15.31 -39.46 29.06
CA LYS A 277 15.07 -38.33 29.97
C LYS A 277 13.80 -37.55 29.64
N LYS A 278 13.08 -37.86 28.54
CA LYS A 278 11.82 -37.27 28.18
C LYS A 278 10.66 -38.07 28.74
N TYR A 279 9.78 -37.39 29.48
CA TYR A 279 8.60 -37.97 30.10
C TYR A 279 7.35 -37.69 29.29
N PHE A 280 6.49 -38.71 29.19
CA PHE A 280 5.13 -38.62 28.69
C PHE A 280 4.16 -38.93 29.84
N GLN A 281 3.04 -38.23 29.88
CA GLN A 281 2.01 -38.43 30.90
C GLN A 281 0.64 -38.17 30.27
N PRO A 282 -0.17 -39.21 30.04
CA PRO A 282 -1.55 -39.03 29.61
C PRO A 282 -2.38 -38.43 30.75
N ARG A 283 -3.53 -37.84 30.44
CA ARG A 283 -4.44 -37.30 31.45
C ARG A 283 -5.00 -38.44 32.31
N GLY A 284 -4.74 -38.43 33.59
CA GLY A 284 -5.12 -39.50 34.55
C GLY A 284 -4.19 -40.71 34.60
N GLY A 285 -3.15 -40.73 33.76
CA GLY A 285 -2.14 -41.79 33.68
C GLY A 285 -0.85 -41.51 34.44
N LYS A 286 0.05 -42.51 34.53
CA LYS A 286 1.35 -42.37 35.12
C LYS A 286 2.40 -41.89 34.16
N ARG A 287 3.43 -41.21 34.69
CA ARG A 287 4.61 -40.83 33.92
C ARG A 287 5.39 -42.03 33.47
N PHE A 288 5.84 -42.03 32.22
CA PHE A 288 6.76 -43.00 31.68
C PHE A 288 7.74 -42.33 30.68
N THR A 289 8.83 -42.97 30.36
CA THR A 289 9.84 -42.52 29.42
C THR A 289 9.90 -43.45 28.23
N LEU A 290 10.27 -42.90 27.10
CA LEU A 290 10.72 -43.64 25.93
C LEU A 290 12.23 -43.50 25.85
N ASP A 291 12.96 -44.64 25.72
CA ASP A 291 14.39 -44.69 25.55
C ASP A 291 14.75 -45.80 24.55
N GLY A 292 16.04 -45.93 24.21
CA GLY A 292 16.53 -46.97 23.32
C GLY A 292 15.79 -47.04 22.00
N GLU A 293 15.33 -48.24 21.62
CA GLU A 293 14.62 -48.48 20.33
C GLU A 293 13.33 -47.70 20.19
N ALA A 294 12.53 -47.59 21.26
CA ALA A 294 11.26 -46.83 21.22
C ALA A 294 11.50 -45.33 21.04
N GLY A 295 12.52 -44.78 21.70
CA GLY A 295 12.92 -43.39 21.47
C GLY A 295 13.42 -43.12 20.05
N ALA A 296 14.25 -44.06 19.52
CA ALA A 296 14.77 -43.97 18.16
C ALA A 296 13.67 -44.09 17.10
N ALA A 297 12.71 -45.01 17.28
CA ALA A 297 11.56 -45.17 16.39
C ALA A 297 10.67 -43.92 16.36
N LEU A 298 10.44 -43.26 17.51
CA LEU A 298 9.68 -42.01 17.57
C LEU A 298 10.44 -40.87 16.90
N VAL A 299 11.76 -40.76 17.04
CA VAL A 299 12.57 -39.75 16.35
C VAL A 299 12.50 -39.95 14.84
N GLU A 300 12.59 -41.21 14.35
CA GLU A 300 12.45 -41.52 12.94
C GLU A 300 11.05 -41.17 12.40
N LEU A 301 10.02 -41.55 13.11
CA LEU A 301 8.63 -41.23 12.73
C LEU A 301 8.40 -39.72 12.68
N SER A 302 8.94 -39.01 13.66
CA SER A 302 8.90 -37.53 13.70
C SER A 302 9.63 -36.90 12.49
N LYS A 303 10.78 -37.43 12.11
CA LYS A 303 11.50 -36.96 10.91
C LYS A 303 10.74 -37.22 9.63
N LEU A 304 10.04 -38.35 9.49
CA LEU A 304 9.20 -38.66 8.34
C LEU A 304 8.05 -37.64 8.26
N PHE A 305 7.35 -37.41 9.38
CA PHE A 305 6.24 -36.44 9.43
C PHE A 305 6.70 -35.03 9.09
N HIS A 306 7.71 -34.51 9.81
CA HIS A 306 8.20 -33.14 9.58
C HIS A 306 8.90 -33.01 8.22
N GLY A 307 9.51 -34.07 7.71
CA GLY A 307 10.05 -34.15 6.34
C GLY A 307 8.95 -34.02 5.29
N HIS A 308 7.79 -34.65 5.51
CA HIS A 308 6.63 -34.51 4.64
C HIS A 308 6.10 -33.06 4.65
N VAL A 309 5.94 -32.44 5.84
CA VAL A 309 5.53 -31.04 5.97
C VAL A 309 6.52 -30.10 5.25
N LEU A 310 7.82 -30.35 5.38
CA LEU A 310 8.84 -29.55 4.66
C LEU A 310 8.76 -29.74 3.15
N ARG A 311 8.52 -30.96 2.65
CA ARG A 311 8.30 -31.21 1.21
C ARG A 311 7.04 -30.50 0.69
N MET A 312 6.00 -30.40 1.50
CA MET A 312 4.81 -29.61 1.18
C MET A 312 5.16 -28.11 1.05
N ALA A 313 5.89 -27.55 2.03
CA ALA A 313 6.33 -26.15 1.98
C ALA A 313 7.17 -25.84 0.71
N VAL A 314 8.05 -26.76 0.29
CA VAL A 314 8.79 -26.67 -0.98
C VAL A 314 7.86 -26.68 -2.20
N ARG A 315 6.88 -27.59 -2.23
CA ARG A 315 5.91 -27.68 -3.32
C ARG A 315 5.02 -26.43 -3.40
N HIS A 316 4.59 -25.92 -2.25
CA HIS A 316 3.78 -24.71 -2.17
C HIS A 316 4.57 -23.47 -2.68
N ALA A 317 5.83 -23.34 -2.29
CA ALA A 317 6.68 -22.26 -2.79
C ALA A 317 6.81 -22.32 -4.33
N LYS A 318 7.10 -23.49 -4.89
CA LYS A 318 7.18 -23.71 -6.34
C LYS A 318 5.85 -23.44 -7.04
N GLY A 319 4.74 -23.90 -6.47
CA GLY A 319 3.39 -23.67 -6.99
C GLY A 319 2.99 -22.19 -6.97
N ALA A 320 3.31 -21.50 -5.87
CA ALA A 320 3.10 -20.07 -5.74
C ALA A 320 3.87 -19.28 -6.82
N ARG A 321 5.14 -19.64 -7.09
CA ARG A 321 5.91 -19.03 -8.17
C ARG A 321 5.24 -19.18 -9.53
N LEU A 322 4.80 -20.39 -9.87
CA LEU A 322 4.14 -20.65 -11.15
C LEU A 322 2.85 -19.84 -11.32
N PHE A 323 2.08 -19.70 -10.24
CA PHE A 323 0.89 -18.85 -10.22
C PHE A 323 1.26 -17.37 -10.43
N LEU A 324 2.25 -16.89 -9.68
CA LEU A 324 2.69 -15.49 -9.74
C LEU A 324 3.29 -15.17 -11.12
N GLU A 325 4.02 -16.09 -11.74
CA GLU A 325 4.51 -15.96 -13.12
C GLU A 325 3.35 -15.77 -14.12
N ARG A 326 2.30 -16.57 -13.97
CA ARG A 326 1.11 -16.44 -14.83
C ARG A 326 0.35 -15.15 -14.56
N PHE A 327 0.18 -14.82 -13.28
CA PHE A 327 -0.48 -13.57 -12.87
C PHE A 327 0.28 -12.35 -13.39
N GLU A 328 1.61 -12.31 -13.23
CA GLU A 328 2.45 -11.20 -13.71
C GLU A 328 2.34 -11.02 -15.20
N ARG A 329 2.35 -12.10 -15.98
CA ARG A 329 2.22 -12.06 -17.44
C ARG A 329 0.89 -11.44 -17.88
N GLU A 330 -0.23 -11.85 -17.30
CA GLU A 330 -1.56 -11.28 -17.57
C GLU A 330 -1.67 -9.82 -17.07
N TYR A 331 -1.02 -9.54 -15.94
CA TYR A 331 -0.97 -8.21 -15.35
C TYR A 331 -0.19 -7.22 -16.23
N GLU A 332 1.01 -7.59 -16.67
CA GLU A 332 1.85 -6.76 -17.53
C GLU A 332 1.18 -6.46 -18.85
N ASP A 333 0.66 -7.47 -19.53
CA ASP A 333 -0.02 -7.33 -20.83
C ASP A 333 -1.14 -6.28 -20.77
N ARG A 334 -1.90 -6.28 -19.69
CA ARG A 334 -3.00 -5.33 -19.50
C ARG A 334 -2.53 -3.95 -19.08
N LYS A 335 -1.70 -3.88 -18.05
CA LYS A 335 -1.26 -2.62 -17.44
C LYS A 335 -0.43 -1.77 -18.39
N LEU A 336 0.49 -2.39 -19.11
CA LEU A 336 1.33 -1.68 -20.08
C LEU A 336 0.49 -1.13 -21.24
N ARG A 337 -0.49 -1.89 -21.76
CA ARG A 337 -1.38 -1.41 -22.83
C ARG A 337 -2.30 -0.28 -22.38
N GLU A 338 -2.84 -0.34 -21.17
CA GLU A 338 -3.75 0.67 -20.62
C GLU A 338 -3.01 1.91 -20.07
N GLY A 339 -1.71 1.81 -19.81
CA GLY A 339 -0.90 2.86 -19.19
C GLY A 339 -1.24 3.12 -17.71
N ASN A 340 -1.95 2.19 -17.06
CA ASN A 340 -2.35 2.27 -15.65
C ASN A 340 -1.32 1.53 -14.78
N LEU A 341 -0.48 2.24 -14.05
CA LEU A 341 0.58 1.68 -13.20
C LEU A 341 0.26 1.87 -11.72
N ARG A 342 0.77 0.98 -10.88
CA ARG A 342 0.85 1.17 -9.43
C ARG A 342 2.21 1.77 -9.07
N PHE A 343 2.29 2.42 -7.92
CA PHE A 343 3.59 2.88 -7.40
C PHE A 343 4.60 1.73 -7.28
N ALA A 344 4.16 0.56 -6.84
CA ALA A 344 5.00 -0.62 -6.70
C ALA A 344 5.51 -1.19 -8.05
N ASP A 345 4.91 -0.82 -9.19
CA ASP A 345 5.35 -1.29 -10.50
C ASP A 345 6.58 -0.51 -11.02
N LEU A 346 6.69 0.77 -10.63
CA LEU A 346 7.69 1.69 -11.17
C LEU A 346 9.13 1.23 -10.99
N PRO A 347 9.60 0.80 -9.79
CA PRO A 347 10.96 0.35 -9.62
C PRO A 347 11.31 -0.85 -10.49
N PHE A 348 10.39 -1.81 -10.60
CA PHE A 348 10.62 -3.03 -11.40
C PHE A 348 10.58 -2.74 -12.91
N LEU A 349 9.72 -1.84 -13.35
CA LEU A 349 9.66 -1.41 -14.73
C LEU A 349 10.95 -0.69 -15.13
N LEU A 350 11.39 0.25 -14.31
CA LEU A 350 12.60 1.06 -14.54
C LEU A 350 13.89 0.23 -14.44
N ALA A 351 13.95 -0.75 -13.55
CA ALA A 351 15.10 -1.66 -13.44
C ALA A 351 15.37 -2.46 -14.73
N ARG A 352 14.38 -2.58 -15.62
CA ARG A 352 14.57 -3.21 -16.94
C ARG A 352 15.33 -2.31 -17.94
N LEU A 353 15.36 -0.99 -17.71
CA LEU A 353 16.12 -0.08 -18.57
C LEU A 353 17.63 -0.28 -18.47
N SER A 354 18.13 -0.69 -17.32
CA SER A 354 19.55 -0.97 -17.09
C SER A 354 20.09 -2.12 -17.99
N THR A 355 19.20 -2.89 -18.63
CA THR A 355 19.57 -3.96 -19.56
C THR A 355 19.54 -3.55 -21.04
N VAL A 356 19.00 -2.34 -21.34
CA VAL A 356 18.84 -1.84 -22.71
C VAL A 356 19.62 -0.54 -22.88
N GLU A 357 20.86 -0.64 -23.32
CA GLU A 357 21.76 0.47 -23.67
C GLU A 357 21.87 1.60 -22.63
N ASP A 358 22.70 1.42 -21.62
CA ASP A 358 23.06 2.39 -20.55
C ASP A 358 23.33 3.83 -21.05
N ALA A 359 23.85 3.97 -22.29
CA ALA A 359 24.18 5.26 -22.88
C ALA A 359 22.98 6.15 -23.18
N ALA A 360 21.81 5.60 -23.55
CA ALA A 360 20.62 6.39 -23.86
C ALA A 360 19.90 6.88 -22.61
N LEU A 361 19.92 6.09 -21.54
CA LEU A 361 19.36 6.43 -20.23
C LEU A 361 20.17 7.55 -19.58
N ALA A 362 21.48 7.37 -19.49
CA ALA A 362 22.41 8.35 -19.00
C ALA A 362 22.31 9.65 -19.79
N TYR A 363 22.30 9.60 -21.12
CA TYR A 363 22.24 10.78 -21.97
C TYR A 363 20.97 11.63 -21.77
N ARG A 364 19.80 11.01 -21.62
CA ARG A 364 18.52 11.74 -21.42
C ARG A 364 18.39 12.37 -20.04
N LEU A 365 18.99 11.80 -19.00
CA LEU A 365 18.96 12.31 -17.64
C LEU A 365 20.24 13.04 -17.25
N ASP A 366 21.39 12.58 -17.72
CA ASP A 366 22.72 13.05 -17.35
C ASP A 366 22.98 14.49 -17.74
N ALA A 367 22.40 14.92 -18.85
CA ALA A 367 22.48 16.32 -19.27
C ALA A 367 21.76 17.27 -18.29
N SER A 368 20.93 16.77 -17.37
CA SER A 368 20.07 17.60 -16.50
C SER A 368 20.36 17.51 -15.01
N LEU A 369 20.73 16.36 -14.43
CA LEU A 369 20.86 16.20 -12.98
C LEU A 369 22.32 16.08 -12.52
N ARG A 370 22.79 17.07 -11.78
CA ARG A 370 24.19 17.15 -11.29
C ARG A 370 24.31 16.88 -9.79
N HIS A 371 23.27 17.17 -9.02
CA HIS A 371 23.29 17.07 -7.56
C HIS A 371 22.11 16.26 -7.07
N TRP A 372 22.39 15.18 -6.35
CA TRP A 372 21.39 14.26 -5.82
C TRP A 372 21.38 14.34 -4.29
N LEU A 373 20.22 14.71 -3.73
CA LEU A 373 20.00 14.82 -2.28
C LEU A 373 18.87 13.86 -1.90
N LEU A 374 19.20 12.79 -1.17
CA LEU A 374 18.24 11.77 -0.75
C LEU A 374 18.02 11.84 0.77
N ASP A 375 16.76 12.04 1.17
CA ASP A 375 16.34 12.05 2.58
C ASP A 375 15.68 10.72 2.97
N GLU A 376 15.72 10.37 4.26
CA GLU A 376 15.18 9.14 4.83
C GLU A 376 15.64 7.88 4.08
N PHE A 377 16.90 7.84 3.69
CA PHE A 377 17.47 6.83 2.79
C PHE A 377 17.35 5.39 3.35
N GLN A 378 17.27 5.21 4.68
CA GLN A 378 17.08 3.91 5.32
C GLN A 378 15.74 3.23 4.95
N ASP A 379 14.80 3.96 4.35
CA ASP A 379 13.51 3.44 3.90
C ASP A 379 13.52 3.03 2.42
N THR A 380 14.62 3.27 1.72
CA THR A 380 14.78 2.90 0.30
C THR A 380 14.79 1.39 0.14
N SER A 381 14.03 0.87 -0.82
CA SER A 381 14.03 -0.56 -1.14
C SER A 381 15.13 -0.92 -2.14
N ARG A 382 15.52 -2.21 -2.17
CA ARG A 382 16.51 -2.68 -3.16
C ARG A 382 16.08 -2.49 -4.61
N PRO A 383 14.82 -2.75 -5.01
CA PRO A 383 14.36 -2.39 -6.36
C PRO A 383 14.49 -0.90 -6.68
N GLN A 384 14.20 -0.01 -5.71
CA GLN A 384 14.40 1.42 -5.89
C GLN A 384 15.89 1.77 -6.04
N TRP A 385 16.74 1.18 -5.18
CA TRP A 385 18.19 1.42 -5.27
C TRP A 385 18.78 0.95 -6.60
N ARG A 386 18.40 -0.22 -7.12
CA ARG A 386 18.86 -0.70 -8.43
C ARG A 386 18.57 0.29 -9.57
N VAL A 387 17.49 1.05 -9.47
CA VAL A 387 17.19 2.12 -10.45
C VAL A 387 18.09 3.33 -10.24
N LEU A 388 18.37 3.72 -8.99
CA LEU A 388 19.15 4.91 -8.65
C LEU A 388 20.67 4.69 -8.78
N GLU A 389 21.13 3.49 -8.47
CA GLU A 389 22.54 3.13 -8.35
C GLU A 389 23.39 3.51 -9.58
N PRO A 390 23.00 3.22 -10.83
CA PRO A 390 23.79 3.59 -12.01
C PRO A 390 24.01 5.11 -12.11
N PHE A 391 22.98 5.91 -11.81
CA PHE A 391 23.08 7.37 -11.82
C PHE A 391 23.96 7.89 -10.69
N VAL A 392 23.83 7.29 -9.50
CA VAL A 392 24.66 7.66 -8.34
C VAL A 392 26.11 7.32 -8.60
N GLU A 393 26.40 6.14 -9.14
CA GLU A 393 27.77 5.71 -9.48
C GLU A 393 28.45 6.67 -10.44
N GLU A 394 27.72 7.19 -11.44
CA GLU A 394 28.25 8.14 -12.42
C GLU A 394 28.66 9.48 -11.77
N LEU A 395 28.00 9.90 -10.66
CA LEU A 395 28.41 11.10 -9.92
C LEU A 395 29.80 10.96 -9.29
N PHE A 396 30.19 9.76 -8.92
CA PHE A 396 31.51 9.49 -8.31
C PHE A 396 32.65 9.46 -9.33
N TYR A 397 32.36 9.22 -10.60
CA TYR A 397 33.37 9.30 -11.67
C TYR A 397 33.70 10.76 -12.07
N ASP A 398 32.93 11.76 -11.61
CA ASP A 398 33.20 13.17 -11.89
C ASP A 398 34.39 13.71 -11.08
N ALA A 399 35.58 13.65 -11.66
CA ALA A 399 36.82 14.13 -11.04
C ALA A 399 36.84 15.66 -10.87
N GLU A 400 36.09 16.43 -11.68
CA GLU A 400 36.13 17.92 -11.69
C GLU A 400 35.27 18.50 -10.53
N GLY A 401 34.44 17.69 -9.87
CA GLY A 401 33.64 18.13 -8.73
C GLY A 401 32.40 18.94 -9.09
N GLY A 402 31.96 18.85 -10.33
CA GLY A 402 30.73 19.45 -10.82
C GLY A 402 29.45 18.73 -10.39
N ARG A 403 29.57 17.47 -9.91
CA ARG A 403 28.46 16.62 -9.51
C ARG A 403 28.62 16.15 -8.07
N THR A 404 27.49 15.98 -7.33
CA THR A 404 27.56 15.55 -5.93
C THR A 404 26.42 14.61 -5.54
N PHE A 405 26.75 13.72 -4.63
CA PHE A 405 25.80 12.85 -3.95
C PHE A 405 25.72 13.21 -2.46
N PHE A 406 24.50 13.41 -1.97
CA PHE A 406 24.21 13.65 -0.56
C PHE A 406 23.08 12.72 -0.14
N CYS A 407 23.32 11.99 0.92
CA CYS A 407 22.38 11.03 1.46
C CYS A 407 22.28 11.21 2.97
N VAL A 408 21.07 11.31 3.50
CA VAL A 408 20.84 11.44 4.95
C VAL A 408 19.79 10.42 5.42
N GLY A 409 20.04 9.83 6.59
CA GLY A 409 19.12 8.85 7.17
C GLY A 409 19.53 8.43 8.58
N ASP A 410 18.67 7.62 9.18
CA ASP A 410 18.88 6.98 10.48
C ASP A 410 18.51 5.49 10.41
N PRO A 411 19.47 4.58 10.30
CA PRO A 411 19.18 3.13 10.29
C PRO A 411 18.34 2.68 11.49
N LYS A 412 18.42 3.37 12.63
CA LYS A 412 17.60 3.09 13.83
C LYS A 412 16.12 3.49 13.66
N GLN A 413 15.78 4.25 12.62
CA GLN A 413 14.40 4.62 12.25
C GLN A 413 13.88 3.82 11.05
N ALA A 414 14.54 2.73 10.63
CA ALA A 414 14.09 1.86 9.56
C ALA A 414 12.92 0.98 10.06
N ILE A 415 11.68 1.41 9.79
CA ILE A 415 10.46 0.72 10.20
C ILE A 415 9.56 0.33 9.03
N TYR A 416 10.06 0.43 7.80
CA TYR A 416 9.34 0.09 6.58
C TYR A 416 9.88 -1.20 5.90
N GLY A 417 10.44 -2.13 6.69
CA GLY A 417 10.84 -3.46 6.21
C GLY A 417 9.68 -4.21 5.54
N TRP A 418 8.46 -4.05 6.03
CA TRP A 418 7.25 -4.60 5.42
C TRP A 418 6.88 -3.98 4.05
N ARG A 419 7.47 -2.82 3.68
CA ARG A 419 7.44 -2.18 2.36
C ARG A 419 8.74 -2.37 1.59
N GLU A 420 9.53 -3.39 1.95
CA GLU A 420 10.81 -3.74 1.34
C GLU A 420 11.96 -2.72 1.57
N GLY A 421 11.78 -1.74 2.46
CA GLY A 421 12.88 -0.87 2.89
C GLY A 421 14.03 -1.71 3.47
N ASP A 422 15.25 -1.45 3.04
CA ASP A 422 16.44 -2.20 3.47
C ASP A 422 17.50 -1.26 4.04
N SER A 423 17.56 -1.15 5.36
CA SER A 423 18.54 -0.30 6.07
C SER A 423 20.00 -0.70 5.85
N ARG A 424 20.27 -1.94 5.38
CA ARG A 424 21.62 -2.41 5.06
C ARG A 424 22.23 -1.67 3.87
N LEU A 425 21.39 -1.13 2.97
CA LEU A 425 21.84 -0.29 1.86
C LEU A 425 22.68 0.90 2.33
N PHE A 426 22.41 1.39 3.53
CA PHE A 426 23.16 2.51 4.11
C PHE A 426 24.64 2.16 4.35
N GLU A 427 24.91 0.94 4.85
CA GLU A 427 26.28 0.44 5.04
C GLU A 427 26.92 0.00 3.72
N GLU A 428 26.17 -0.67 2.85
CA GLU A 428 26.66 -1.10 1.55
C GLU A 428 27.16 0.08 0.70
N ILE A 429 26.45 1.21 0.72
CA ILE A 429 26.87 2.43 0.03
C ILE A 429 28.13 3.01 0.67
N ARG A 430 28.21 3.04 2.01
CA ARG A 430 29.39 3.47 2.73
C ARG A 430 30.62 2.63 2.38
N GLU A 431 30.47 1.32 2.34
CA GLU A 431 31.55 0.38 2.02
C GLU A 431 31.99 0.52 0.56
N ARG A 432 31.02 0.60 -0.38
CA ARG A 432 31.30 0.66 -1.81
C ARG A 432 31.97 1.98 -2.21
N PHE A 433 31.46 3.11 -1.72
CA PHE A 433 31.89 4.45 -2.16
C PHE A 433 32.82 5.16 -1.16
N GLY A 434 33.00 4.61 0.05
CA GLY A 434 33.86 5.23 1.07
C GLY A 434 35.34 5.31 0.69
N THR A 435 35.80 4.41 -0.18
CA THR A 435 37.18 4.37 -0.69
C THR A 435 37.26 4.63 -2.20
N PHE A 436 36.18 5.16 -2.78
CA PHE A 436 36.08 5.36 -4.22
C PHE A 436 36.95 6.54 -4.69
N GLU A 437 37.85 6.28 -5.64
CA GLU A 437 38.70 7.32 -6.20
C GLU A 437 38.10 7.86 -7.52
N PRO A 438 38.21 9.18 -7.82
CA PRO A 438 39.03 10.17 -7.12
C PRO A 438 38.34 10.89 -5.96
N ARG A 439 37.03 10.67 -5.72
CA ARG A 439 36.26 11.44 -4.74
C ARG A 439 35.44 10.50 -3.83
N PRO A 440 36.00 10.11 -2.67
CA PRO A 440 35.34 9.17 -1.78
C PRO A 440 34.08 9.78 -1.12
N LEU A 441 33.16 8.91 -0.74
CA LEU A 441 32.00 9.25 0.08
C LEU A 441 32.45 9.51 1.52
N ARG A 442 32.30 10.72 2.01
CA ARG A 442 32.54 11.05 3.41
C ARG A 442 31.33 10.71 4.26
N VAL A 443 31.59 10.34 5.51
CA VAL A 443 30.56 10.06 6.50
C VAL A 443 30.58 11.13 7.59
N ASP A 444 29.42 11.67 7.92
CA ASP A 444 29.21 12.61 9.02
C ASP A 444 28.14 12.08 9.97
N THR A 445 28.22 12.35 11.27
CA THR A 445 27.26 11.87 12.25
C THR A 445 26.62 13.04 13.00
N LEU A 446 25.30 13.01 13.17
CA LEU A 446 24.54 13.99 13.93
C LEU A 446 23.90 13.31 15.15
N ALA A 447 24.47 13.56 16.34
CA ALA A 447 24.03 12.98 17.62
C ALA A 447 23.31 13.97 18.55
N VAL A 448 23.25 15.28 18.18
CA VAL A 448 22.57 16.31 18.98
C VAL A 448 21.10 16.38 18.61
N SER A 449 20.20 16.08 19.55
CA SER A 449 18.75 16.18 19.36
C SER A 449 18.25 17.58 19.68
N TYR A 450 17.64 18.23 18.70
CA TYR A 450 16.93 19.52 18.85
C TYR A 450 15.43 19.33 19.16
N ARG A 451 14.98 18.07 19.22
CA ARG A 451 13.59 17.70 19.47
C ARG A 451 13.33 17.35 20.93
N CYS A 452 14.07 16.38 21.42
CA CYS A 452 13.77 15.72 22.69
C CYS A 452 14.41 16.44 23.86
N ALA A 453 13.64 16.67 24.92
CA ALA A 453 14.13 17.17 26.19
C ALA A 453 15.17 16.24 26.85
N PRO A 454 16.04 16.74 27.73
CA PRO A 454 17.10 15.96 28.37
C PRO A 454 16.65 14.64 29.01
N ALA A 455 15.52 14.63 29.71
CA ALA A 455 14.99 13.41 30.35
C ALA A 455 14.71 12.30 29.33
N ILE A 456 14.16 12.65 28.16
CA ILE A 456 13.87 11.68 27.09
C ILE A 456 15.19 11.17 26.49
N VAL A 457 16.14 12.06 26.24
CA VAL A 457 17.47 11.69 25.72
C VAL A 457 18.19 10.75 26.69
N ALA A 458 18.15 11.04 27.99
CA ALA A 458 18.75 10.19 29.03
C ALA A 458 18.08 8.79 29.08
N PHE A 459 16.74 8.73 28.97
CA PHE A 459 15.99 7.48 28.90
C PHE A 459 16.38 6.65 27.68
N VAL A 460 16.43 7.28 26.50
CA VAL A 460 16.79 6.63 25.22
C VAL A 460 18.22 6.08 25.28
N ASN A 461 19.19 6.88 25.75
CA ASN A 461 20.59 6.45 25.87
C ASN A 461 20.75 5.29 26.86
N ARG A 462 20.03 5.32 28.00
CA ARG A 462 20.09 4.24 28.98
C ARG A 462 19.50 2.94 28.41
N LEU A 463 18.39 3.02 27.69
CA LEU A 463 17.69 1.85 27.18
C LEU A 463 18.38 1.24 25.96
N PHE A 464 18.83 2.05 25.03
CA PHE A 464 19.35 1.62 23.71
C PHE A 464 20.87 1.66 23.58
N GLY A 465 21.56 2.44 24.43
CA GLY A 465 22.98 2.72 24.30
C GLY A 465 23.87 1.87 25.19
N ARG A 466 23.32 0.86 25.87
CA ARG A 466 24.07 -0.03 26.76
C ARG A 466 23.73 -1.48 26.46
N SER A 467 24.72 -2.28 26.10
CA SER A 467 24.52 -3.70 25.75
C SER A 467 23.90 -4.51 26.89
N GLU A 468 24.25 -4.20 28.12
CA GLU A 468 23.73 -4.82 29.33
C GLU A 468 22.28 -4.43 29.67
N ALA A 469 21.75 -3.39 29.05
CA ALA A 469 20.36 -2.96 29.24
C ALA A 469 19.36 -3.82 28.47
N PHE A 470 19.80 -4.53 27.44
CA PHE A 470 18.92 -5.37 26.64
C PHE A 470 18.49 -6.61 27.39
N PRO A 471 17.25 -7.11 27.16
CA PRO A 471 16.79 -8.35 27.78
C PRO A 471 17.72 -9.52 27.50
N THR A 472 18.02 -10.33 28.51
CA THR A 472 18.97 -11.48 28.43
C THR A 472 18.56 -12.56 27.42
N ASN A 473 17.32 -12.57 26.99
CA ASN A 473 16.77 -13.48 25.99
C ASN A 473 16.78 -12.89 24.57
N LEU A 474 17.20 -11.65 24.37
CA LEU A 474 17.44 -11.10 23.05
C LEU A 474 18.75 -11.68 22.49
N ASP A 475 18.72 -12.07 21.21
CA ASP A 475 19.88 -12.64 20.54
C ASP A 475 21.08 -11.66 20.61
N PRO A 476 22.25 -12.10 21.11
CA PRO A 476 23.46 -11.28 21.15
C PRO A 476 23.87 -10.71 19.78
N VAL A 477 23.56 -11.40 18.67
CA VAL A 477 23.79 -10.92 17.30
C VAL A 477 22.96 -9.67 17.04
N VAL A 478 21.69 -9.65 17.46
CA VAL A 478 20.80 -8.48 17.36
C VAL A 478 21.36 -7.30 18.14
N VAL A 479 21.79 -7.55 19.38
CA VAL A 479 22.39 -6.51 20.23
C VAL A 479 23.66 -5.97 19.59
N GLY A 480 24.54 -6.84 19.09
CA GLY A 480 25.77 -6.43 18.39
C GLY A 480 25.50 -5.54 17.20
N ARG A 481 24.59 -5.96 16.30
CA ARG A 481 24.18 -5.17 15.12
C ARG A 481 23.53 -3.82 15.50
N TRP A 482 22.75 -3.79 16.60
CA TRP A 482 22.16 -2.54 17.09
C TRP A 482 23.22 -1.59 17.63
N MET A 483 24.19 -2.09 18.38
CA MET A 483 25.27 -1.28 18.97
C MET A 483 26.29 -0.81 17.93
N GLU A 484 26.33 -1.44 16.77
CA GLU A 484 27.18 -1.02 15.67
C GLU A 484 26.78 0.35 15.15
N GLY A 485 27.65 1.35 15.34
CA GLY A 485 27.38 2.73 14.99
C GLY A 485 26.39 3.47 15.93
N TRP A 486 26.17 2.95 17.14
CA TRP A 486 25.48 3.73 18.17
C TRP A 486 26.37 4.87 18.71
N GLU A 487 25.81 6.05 18.77
CA GLU A 487 26.38 7.17 19.49
C GLU A 487 25.35 7.71 20.50
N ASP A 488 25.79 7.99 21.73
CA ASP A 488 24.93 8.59 22.74
C ASP A 488 24.39 9.94 22.28
N HIS A 489 23.10 10.11 22.37
CA HIS A 489 22.44 11.34 21.96
C HIS A 489 22.65 12.42 23.03
N ARG A 490 22.67 13.68 22.62
CA ARG A 490 22.72 14.85 23.48
C ARG A 490 21.53 15.75 23.20
N ALA A 491 20.92 16.30 24.23
CA ALA A 491 19.92 17.34 24.03
C ALA A 491 20.61 18.66 23.63
N ALA A 492 20.01 19.38 22.71
CA ALA A 492 20.54 20.70 22.29
C ALA A 492 20.35 21.79 23.34
N CYS A 493 19.33 21.63 24.19
CA CYS A 493 19.01 22.56 25.30
C CYS A 493 18.73 21.77 26.57
N ASP A 494 19.08 22.33 27.72
CA ASP A 494 18.85 21.73 29.04
C ASP A 494 17.48 22.13 29.64
N ASP A 495 16.83 23.13 29.11
CA ASP A 495 15.53 23.65 29.57
C ASP A 495 14.52 23.65 28.40
N PRO A 496 13.32 23.04 28.57
CA PRO A 496 12.82 22.33 29.77
C PRO A 496 13.47 20.95 29.97
N PRO A 497 13.66 20.49 31.23
CA PRO A 497 14.29 19.20 31.53
C PRO A 497 13.47 18.00 30.96
N GLY A 498 12.15 18.18 30.83
CA GLY A 498 11.23 17.17 30.35
C GLY A 498 10.97 16.06 31.39
N ARG A 499 10.03 15.14 31.07
CA ARG A 499 9.67 14.03 31.94
C ARG A 499 9.51 12.72 31.15
N VAL A 500 10.02 11.65 31.74
CA VAL A 500 9.71 10.28 31.30
C VAL A 500 9.13 9.51 32.49
N GLU A 501 8.00 8.89 32.25
CA GLU A 501 7.32 8.08 33.24
C GLU A 501 6.90 6.73 32.66
N ALA A 502 7.21 5.64 33.37
CA ALA A 502 6.74 4.31 33.01
C ALA A 502 5.98 3.71 34.20
N THR A 503 4.70 3.43 34.01
CA THR A 503 3.80 2.91 35.05
C THR A 503 3.18 1.60 34.59
N ALA A 504 3.25 0.57 35.46
CA ALA A 504 2.66 -0.74 35.22
C ALA A 504 1.31 -0.88 35.94
N PHE A 505 0.30 -1.32 35.20
CA PHE A 505 -1.07 -1.46 35.67
C PHE A 505 -1.45 -2.93 35.89
N PRO A 506 -2.35 -3.24 36.85
CA PRO A 506 -2.75 -4.61 37.18
C PRO A 506 -3.49 -5.31 36.02
N ASP A 507 -4.26 -4.58 35.24
CA ASP A 507 -5.02 -5.08 34.09
C ASP A 507 -5.20 -4.03 33.01
N ASP A 508 -5.84 -4.41 31.93
CA ASP A 508 -6.07 -3.53 30.76
C ASP A 508 -7.12 -2.45 31.08
N GLU A 509 -8.10 -2.74 31.97
CA GLU A 509 -9.17 -1.80 32.36
C GLU A 509 -8.61 -0.63 33.18
N ALA A 510 -7.82 -0.94 34.20
CA ALA A 510 -7.13 0.08 35.02
C ALA A 510 -6.20 0.96 34.21
N ARG A 511 -5.50 0.37 33.21
CA ARG A 511 -4.63 1.11 32.30
C ARG A 511 -5.42 2.08 31.40
N GLU A 512 -6.55 1.63 30.85
CA GLU A 512 -7.40 2.44 30.00
C GLU A 512 -8.05 3.60 30.76
N GLU A 513 -8.53 3.34 31.98
CA GLU A 513 -9.05 4.37 32.88
C GLU A 513 -8.00 5.42 33.23
N ALA A 514 -6.77 4.98 33.52
CA ALA A 514 -5.66 5.88 33.80
C ALA A 514 -5.29 6.76 32.62
N ILE A 515 -5.32 6.24 31.38
CA ILE A 515 -5.07 7.02 30.16
C ILE A 515 -6.18 8.07 29.95
N VAL A 516 -7.44 7.68 30.12
CA VAL A 516 -8.57 8.62 30.02
C VAL A 516 -8.46 9.72 31.08
N SER A 517 -8.14 9.36 32.35
CA SER A 517 -7.93 10.34 33.42
C SER A 517 -6.78 11.30 33.12
N PHE A 518 -5.64 10.76 32.62
CA PHE A 518 -4.48 11.56 32.24
C PHE A 518 -4.82 12.68 31.25
N PHE A 519 -5.57 12.37 30.18
CA PHE A 519 -5.94 13.38 29.19
C PHE A 519 -7.08 14.30 29.66
N ARG A 520 -7.98 13.81 30.54
CA ARG A 520 -9.01 14.64 31.15
C ARG A 520 -8.39 15.70 32.05
N ASP A 521 -7.42 15.32 32.86
CA ASP A 521 -6.77 16.23 33.84
C ASP A 521 -5.84 17.23 33.13
N ARG A 522 -5.28 16.85 31.97
CA ARG A 522 -4.32 17.68 31.25
C ARG A 522 -4.97 18.69 30.30
N GLU A 523 -6.17 18.40 29.81
CA GLU A 523 -6.93 19.25 28.89
C GLU A 523 -6.08 19.86 27.74
N PRO A 524 -5.48 19.05 26.83
CA PRO A 524 -4.58 19.54 25.77
C PRO A 524 -5.20 20.65 24.90
N SER A 525 -6.53 20.57 24.67
CA SER A 525 -7.29 21.58 23.94
C SER A 525 -7.25 22.99 24.57
N LYS A 526 -7.00 23.10 25.86
CA LYS A 526 -6.89 24.38 26.57
C LYS A 526 -5.45 24.85 26.78
N THR A 527 -4.51 23.91 26.83
CA THR A 527 -3.09 24.21 27.08
C THR A 527 -2.31 24.56 25.82
N GLY A 528 -2.87 24.26 24.62
CA GLY A 528 -2.19 24.42 23.33
C GLY A 528 -1.04 23.43 23.10
N GLU A 529 -0.90 22.40 23.95
CA GLU A 529 0.10 21.35 23.80
C GLU A 529 -0.35 20.30 22.79
N THR A 530 0.57 19.89 21.91
CA THR A 530 0.35 18.77 21.01
C THR A 530 0.50 17.45 21.76
N ALA A 531 -0.54 16.60 21.75
CA ALA A 531 -0.55 15.33 22.47
C ALA A 531 -0.91 14.16 21.57
N ALA A 532 -0.24 13.02 21.74
CA ALA A 532 -0.51 11.83 20.95
C ALA A 532 -0.52 10.54 21.77
N ILE A 533 -1.42 9.61 21.37
CA ILE A 533 -1.35 8.19 21.74
C ILE A 533 -0.77 7.43 20.55
N LEU A 534 0.36 6.74 20.75
CA LEU A 534 0.99 5.95 19.71
C LEU A 534 0.82 4.46 20.01
N CYS A 535 0.11 3.77 19.13
CA CYS A 535 -0.23 2.36 19.24
C CYS A 535 0.57 1.50 18.25
N ARG A 536 0.80 0.23 18.61
CA ARG A 536 1.44 -0.74 17.71
C ARG A 536 0.52 -1.15 16.55
N LYS A 537 -0.79 -1.31 16.80
CA LYS A 537 -1.79 -1.85 15.87
C LYS A 537 -2.97 -0.90 15.67
N ASN A 538 -3.61 -1.01 14.50
CA ASN A 538 -4.81 -0.24 14.18
C ASN A 538 -5.97 -0.52 15.17
N ASP A 539 -6.15 -1.78 15.60
CA ASP A 539 -7.22 -2.15 16.53
C ASP A 539 -7.05 -1.47 17.89
N SER A 540 -5.83 -1.43 18.43
CA SER A 540 -5.52 -0.70 19.66
C SER A 540 -5.82 0.81 19.50
N ALA A 541 -5.43 1.38 18.36
CA ALA A 541 -5.66 2.78 18.11
C ALA A 541 -7.16 3.10 17.93
N ASN A 542 -7.94 2.25 17.26
CA ASN A 542 -9.39 2.39 17.18
C ASN A 542 -10.04 2.31 18.57
N ARG A 543 -9.53 1.43 19.44
CA ARG A 543 -10.02 1.27 20.81
C ARG A 543 -9.79 2.53 21.64
N PHE A 544 -8.57 3.09 21.63
CA PHE A 544 -8.26 4.30 22.40
C PHE A 544 -8.98 5.53 21.83
N GLU A 545 -9.14 5.65 20.53
CA GLU A 545 -9.98 6.68 19.93
C GLU A 545 -11.42 6.64 20.47
N ALA A 546 -12.03 5.45 20.48
CA ALA A 546 -13.40 5.27 20.97
C ALA A 546 -13.51 5.59 22.47
N LEU A 547 -12.54 5.18 23.28
CA LEU A 547 -12.51 5.46 24.73
C LEU A 547 -12.42 6.95 25.04
N LEU A 548 -11.53 7.68 24.37
CA LEU A 548 -11.37 9.12 24.59
C LEU A 548 -12.62 9.90 24.12
N ARG A 549 -13.18 9.54 22.98
CA ARG A 549 -14.43 10.15 22.50
C ARG A 549 -15.61 9.89 23.43
N ALA A 550 -15.76 8.69 23.94
CA ALA A 550 -16.78 8.36 24.93
C ALA A 550 -16.62 9.17 26.23
N ALA A 551 -15.38 9.55 26.57
CA ALA A 551 -15.07 10.43 27.70
C ALA A 551 -15.20 11.94 27.38
N GLY A 552 -15.61 12.32 26.17
CA GLY A 552 -15.77 13.72 25.75
C GLY A 552 -14.44 14.44 25.45
N ILE A 553 -13.32 13.71 25.25
CA ILE A 553 -12.00 14.27 24.96
C ILE A 553 -11.88 14.43 23.44
N PRO A 554 -11.62 15.66 22.93
CA PRO A 554 -11.40 15.87 21.49
C PRO A 554 -10.26 15.00 20.95
N THR A 555 -10.55 14.17 19.94
CA THR A 555 -9.63 13.16 19.46
C THR A 555 -9.66 13.02 17.94
N VAL A 556 -8.49 12.95 17.32
CA VAL A 556 -8.32 12.77 15.87
C VAL A 556 -7.54 11.50 15.58
N ARG A 557 -8.03 10.68 14.66
CA ARG A 557 -7.43 9.43 14.25
C ARG A 557 -6.54 9.59 13.01
N ASP A 558 -5.25 9.18 13.12
CA ASP A 558 -4.27 9.17 12.02
C ASP A 558 -4.01 10.57 11.38
N GLY A 559 -4.28 11.65 12.11
CA GLY A 559 -4.16 13.02 11.58
C GLY A 559 -5.19 13.35 10.50
N ALA A 560 -6.25 12.55 10.38
CA ALA A 560 -7.29 12.75 9.37
C ALA A 560 -8.67 12.42 9.94
N LEU A 561 -9.62 13.29 9.69
CA LEU A 561 -11.03 13.10 10.04
C LEU A 561 -11.74 12.33 8.93
N ARG A 562 -12.59 11.38 9.30
CA ARG A 562 -13.42 10.62 8.37
C ARG A 562 -14.63 11.45 7.96
N LEU A 563 -14.73 11.75 6.67
CA LEU A 563 -15.75 12.64 6.15
C LEU A 563 -17.16 12.17 6.51
N SER A 564 -17.44 10.88 6.41
CA SER A 564 -18.78 10.31 6.64
C SER A 564 -19.09 9.91 8.08
N GLU A 565 -18.16 10.04 9.02
CA GLU A 565 -18.32 9.59 10.41
C GLU A 565 -18.11 10.73 11.42
N ASP A 566 -17.12 11.58 11.17
CA ASP A 566 -16.70 12.61 12.11
C ASP A 566 -17.46 13.94 11.93
N PHE A 567 -18.13 14.11 10.78
CA PHE A 567 -18.90 15.30 10.48
C PHE A 567 -20.40 15.02 10.38
N THR A 568 -21.23 15.92 10.88
CA THR A 568 -22.68 15.82 10.81
C THR A 568 -23.17 15.86 9.36
N VAL A 569 -22.65 16.82 8.58
CA VAL A 569 -22.92 16.91 7.13
C VAL A 569 -22.50 15.64 6.41
N GLY A 570 -21.35 15.06 6.76
CA GLY A 570 -20.85 13.82 6.16
C GLY A 570 -21.74 12.62 6.42
N ARG A 571 -22.22 12.46 7.67
CA ARG A 571 -23.18 11.40 8.05
C ARG A 571 -24.50 11.53 7.31
N VAL A 572 -25.01 12.76 7.20
CA VAL A 572 -26.24 13.05 6.46
C VAL A 572 -26.08 12.73 4.97
N LEU A 573 -24.99 13.18 4.34
CA LEU A 573 -24.71 12.88 2.94
C LEU A 573 -24.60 11.38 2.68
N ARG A 574 -23.90 10.65 3.53
CA ARG A 574 -23.81 9.18 3.44
C ARG A 574 -25.20 8.53 3.54
N GLY A 575 -26.02 8.95 4.47
CA GLY A 575 -27.41 8.49 4.61
C GLY A 575 -28.23 8.74 3.34
N ILE A 576 -28.14 9.93 2.78
CA ILE A 576 -28.82 10.31 1.53
C ILE A 576 -28.37 9.41 0.37
N PHE A 577 -27.06 9.25 0.14
CA PHE A 577 -26.57 8.43 -0.98
C PHE A 577 -26.85 6.94 -0.79
N ARG A 578 -26.92 6.42 0.44
CA ARG A 578 -27.42 5.07 0.73
C ARG A 578 -28.88 4.91 0.31
N VAL A 579 -29.75 5.86 0.66
CA VAL A 579 -31.15 5.83 0.25
C VAL A 579 -31.31 5.98 -1.27
N LEU A 580 -30.49 6.81 -1.92
CA LEU A 580 -30.48 6.95 -3.37
C LEU A 580 -30.01 5.66 -4.08
N ALA A 581 -29.00 4.98 -3.52
CA ALA A 581 -28.50 3.69 -4.03
C ALA A 581 -29.50 2.54 -3.80
N HIS A 582 -30.11 2.52 -2.61
CA HIS A 582 -31.01 1.47 -2.15
C HIS A 582 -32.27 2.10 -1.53
N PRO A 583 -33.30 2.44 -2.32
CA PRO A 583 -34.54 3.09 -1.82
C PRO A 583 -35.28 2.29 -0.73
N GLY A 584 -35.01 0.98 -0.63
CA GLY A 584 -35.55 0.09 0.41
C GLY A 584 -34.73 0.04 1.70
N ASP A 585 -33.62 0.80 1.83
CA ASP A 585 -32.82 0.84 3.06
C ASP A 585 -33.57 1.63 4.16
N SER A 586 -34.38 0.88 4.92
CA SER A 586 -35.17 1.43 6.01
C SER A 586 -34.32 1.99 7.15
N LEU A 587 -33.12 1.46 7.37
CA LEU A 587 -32.21 1.94 8.41
C LEU A 587 -31.66 3.33 8.04
N ALA A 588 -31.16 3.49 6.81
CA ALA A 588 -30.66 4.78 6.33
C ALA A 588 -31.79 5.84 6.28
N LEU A 589 -32.96 5.43 5.84
CA LEU A 589 -34.14 6.34 5.81
C LEU A 589 -34.63 6.71 7.21
N GLY A 590 -34.61 5.73 8.15
CA GLY A 590 -34.91 5.96 9.58
C GLY A 590 -33.91 6.96 10.17
N PHE A 591 -32.62 6.77 9.97
CA PHE A 591 -31.58 7.71 10.40
C PHE A 591 -31.87 9.14 9.92
N LEU A 592 -32.19 9.33 8.63
CA LEU A 592 -32.48 10.68 8.09
C LEU A 592 -33.76 11.32 8.65
N ARG A 593 -34.71 10.51 9.13
CA ARG A 593 -35.97 10.98 9.72
C ARG A 593 -35.93 11.22 11.23
N ASP A 594 -35.07 10.45 11.91
CA ASP A 594 -35.03 10.45 13.38
C ASP A 594 -33.79 11.17 13.93
N ALA A 595 -32.79 11.51 13.07
CA ALA A 595 -31.66 12.30 13.49
C ALA A 595 -32.04 13.72 13.92
N GLU A 596 -31.28 14.34 14.78
CA GLU A 596 -31.45 15.73 15.22
C GLU A 596 -31.50 16.72 14.03
N THR A 597 -30.91 16.34 12.90
CA THR A 597 -30.92 17.08 11.63
C THR A 597 -32.23 16.90 10.83
N ALA A 598 -33.14 16.02 11.25
CA ALA A 598 -34.39 15.74 10.51
C ALA A 598 -35.21 16.97 10.17
N PRO A 599 -35.41 17.98 11.08
CA PRO A 599 -36.17 19.20 10.74
C PRO A 599 -35.51 20.04 9.62
N ALA A 600 -34.14 19.98 9.51
CA ALA A 600 -33.44 20.65 8.41
C ALA A 600 -33.65 19.89 7.09
N LEU A 601 -33.61 18.53 7.16
CA LEU A 601 -33.84 17.67 6.00
C LEU A 601 -35.29 17.72 5.50
N GLU A 602 -36.27 17.86 6.37
CA GLU A 602 -37.66 18.10 5.97
C GLU A 602 -37.85 19.45 5.26
N CYS A 603 -37.17 20.48 5.75
CA CYS A 603 -37.15 21.78 5.07
C CYS A 603 -36.46 21.66 3.68
N PHE A 604 -35.32 20.96 3.60
CA PHE A 604 -34.61 20.68 2.36
C PHE A 604 -35.46 19.90 1.35
N CYS A 605 -36.25 18.92 1.80
CA CYS A 605 -37.12 18.10 0.97
C CYS A 605 -38.50 18.79 0.67
N GLY A 606 -38.83 19.91 1.30
CA GLY A 606 -40.17 20.52 1.24
C GLY A 606 -41.27 19.63 1.84
N GLY A 607 -40.92 18.85 2.91
CA GLY A 607 -41.78 17.92 3.63
C GLY A 607 -41.09 16.64 4.01
N THR A 608 -41.84 15.61 4.38
CA THR A 608 -41.27 14.33 4.85
C THR A 608 -40.19 13.80 3.92
N VAL A 609 -39.05 13.37 4.49
CA VAL A 609 -37.93 12.79 3.76
C VAL A 609 -38.34 11.44 3.14
N THR A 610 -38.34 11.36 1.83
CA THR A 610 -38.63 10.12 1.08
C THR A 610 -37.61 9.87 -0.02
N PRO A 611 -37.35 8.61 -0.41
CA PRO A 611 -36.45 8.30 -1.51
C PRO A 611 -36.76 9.01 -2.82
N ALA A 612 -38.07 9.13 -3.13
CA ALA A 612 -38.56 9.83 -4.34
C ALA A 612 -38.22 11.32 -4.34
N ARG A 613 -38.42 12.01 -3.21
CA ARG A 613 -38.08 13.44 -3.07
C ARG A 613 -36.57 13.69 -3.14
N LEU A 614 -35.77 12.86 -2.47
CA LEU A 614 -34.32 12.96 -2.53
C LEU A 614 -33.79 12.77 -3.96
N ARG A 615 -34.38 11.81 -4.71
CA ARG A 615 -34.04 11.57 -6.11
C ARG A 615 -34.44 12.76 -6.99
N SER A 616 -35.65 13.27 -6.86
CA SER A 616 -36.10 14.42 -7.62
C SER A 616 -35.22 15.65 -7.40
N LEU A 617 -34.83 15.91 -6.14
CA LEU A 617 -33.95 17.04 -5.80
C LEU A 617 -32.53 16.83 -6.38
N TRP A 618 -32.03 15.60 -6.37
CA TRP A 618 -30.76 15.29 -6.98
C TRP A 618 -30.75 15.49 -8.50
N GLU A 619 -31.77 14.99 -9.19
CA GLU A 619 -31.95 15.15 -10.63
C GLU A 619 -32.16 16.60 -11.06
N GLU A 620 -32.96 17.37 -10.27
CA GLU A 620 -33.26 18.77 -10.57
C GLU A 620 -32.06 19.70 -10.36
N LYS A 621 -31.33 19.53 -9.24
CA LYS A 621 -30.31 20.50 -8.81
C LYS A 621 -28.91 20.15 -9.21
N GLY A 622 -28.64 18.91 -9.59
CA GLY A 622 -27.30 18.39 -9.78
C GLY A 622 -26.43 18.46 -8.52
N LEU A 623 -25.16 18.05 -8.58
CA LEU A 623 -24.29 17.96 -7.40
C LEU A 623 -24.17 19.30 -6.65
N SER A 624 -23.73 20.34 -7.34
CA SER A 624 -23.44 21.63 -6.70
C SER A 624 -24.70 22.29 -6.11
N GLY A 625 -25.81 22.30 -6.87
CA GLY A 625 -27.09 22.83 -6.39
C GLY A 625 -27.69 22.04 -5.23
N PHE A 626 -27.53 20.71 -5.26
CA PHE A 626 -27.97 19.81 -4.19
C PHE A 626 -27.19 20.06 -2.89
N LEU A 627 -25.88 20.11 -2.94
CA LEU A 627 -25.02 20.36 -1.78
C LEU A 627 -25.19 21.78 -1.23
N ALA A 628 -25.37 22.77 -2.10
CA ALA A 628 -25.63 24.15 -1.68
C ALA A 628 -26.98 24.26 -0.97
N ALA A 629 -28.05 23.65 -1.50
CA ALA A 629 -29.39 23.66 -0.88
C ALA A 629 -29.40 22.89 0.45
N LEU A 630 -28.72 21.73 0.53
CA LEU A 630 -28.58 20.97 1.77
C LEU A 630 -27.78 21.77 2.81
N GLY A 631 -26.64 22.35 2.40
CA GLY A 631 -25.83 23.19 3.25
C GLY A 631 -26.58 24.39 3.81
N LYS A 632 -27.38 25.04 2.98
CA LYS A 632 -28.26 26.13 3.43
C LYS A 632 -29.29 25.66 4.48
N ALA A 633 -30.01 24.57 4.20
CA ALA A 633 -31.04 24.05 5.13
C ALA A 633 -30.44 23.64 6.48
N LEU A 634 -29.22 23.08 6.50
CA LEU A 634 -28.48 22.75 7.72
C LEU A 634 -27.97 24.02 8.44
N SER A 635 -27.45 24.99 7.69
CA SER A 635 -26.95 26.27 8.23
C SER A 635 -28.05 27.11 8.86
N ASP A 636 -29.23 27.20 8.23
CA ASP A 636 -30.42 27.95 8.74
C ASP A 636 -30.90 27.40 10.10
N ARG A 637 -30.47 26.18 10.48
CA ARG A 637 -30.77 25.51 11.75
C ARG A 637 -29.57 25.38 12.70
N GLY A 638 -28.46 26.05 12.40
CA GLY A 638 -27.27 26.09 13.26
C GLY A 638 -26.39 24.85 13.22
N TRP A 639 -26.56 23.94 12.24
CA TRP A 639 -25.79 22.70 12.12
C TRP A 639 -24.45 22.88 11.37
N ILE A 640 -24.14 24.02 10.81
CA ILE A 640 -22.95 24.28 10.03
C ILE A 640 -22.09 25.34 10.69
N ASP A 641 -20.99 24.88 11.30
CA ASP A 641 -19.85 25.70 11.73
C ASP A 641 -18.74 25.77 10.65
N GLY A 642 -17.60 26.34 10.98
CA GLY A 642 -16.44 26.41 10.08
C GLY A 642 -15.91 25.03 9.68
N THR A 643 -15.96 24.05 10.58
CA THR A 643 -15.50 22.68 10.39
C THR A 643 -16.44 21.90 9.45
N GLU A 644 -17.76 22.02 9.68
CA GLU A 644 -18.77 21.40 8.80
C GLU A 644 -18.76 22.00 7.39
N ARG A 645 -18.41 23.30 7.25
CA ARG A 645 -18.20 23.94 5.92
C ARG A 645 -16.99 23.34 5.19
N ARG A 646 -15.89 23.04 5.90
CA ARG A 646 -14.73 22.34 5.30
C ARG A 646 -15.16 20.97 4.80
N CYS A 647 -15.95 20.22 5.59
CA CYS A 647 -16.51 18.94 5.19
C CYS A 647 -17.34 19.04 3.90
N LEU A 648 -18.23 20.03 3.81
CA LEU A 648 -19.09 20.22 2.64
C LEU A 648 -18.28 20.53 1.37
N ARG A 649 -17.22 21.34 1.47
CA ARG A 649 -16.31 21.63 0.35
C ARG A 649 -15.52 20.36 -0.08
N ALA A 650 -14.98 19.62 0.88
CA ALA A 650 -14.28 18.39 0.61
C ALA A 650 -15.20 17.34 -0.03
N ALA A 651 -16.42 17.21 0.47
CA ALA A 651 -17.45 16.36 -0.13
C ALA A 651 -17.75 16.77 -1.58
N HIS A 652 -17.90 18.07 -1.85
CA HIS A 652 -18.14 18.58 -3.20
C HIS A 652 -17.02 18.19 -4.17
N SER A 653 -15.76 18.47 -3.82
CA SER A 653 -14.59 18.12 -4.66
C SER A 653 -14.48 16.62 -4.90
N LEU A 654 -14.68 15.81 -3.85
CA LEU A 654 -14.65 14.36 -3.94
C LEU A 654 -15.73 13.82 -4.87
N LEU A 655 -16.97 14.24 -4.65
CA LEU A 655 -18.12 13.74 -5.40
C LEU A 655 -18.10 14.21 -6.86
N ALA A 656 -17.60 15.42 -7.15
CA ALA A 656 -17.36 15.89 -8.50
C ALA A 656 -16.35 15.00 -9.25
N GLY A 657 -15.28 14.57 -8.57
CA GLY A 657 -14.32 13.62 -9.12
C GLY A 657 -14.96 12.26 -9.44
N VAL A 658 -15.81 11.75 -8.54
CA VAL A 658 -16.53 10.47 -8.74
C VAL A 658 -17.52 10.56 -9.90
N LEU A 659 -18.24 11.66 -10.02
CA LEU A 659 -19.20 11.87 -11.15
C LEU A 659 -18.48 11.95 -12.51
N SER A 660 -17.19 12.27 -12.53
CA SER A 660 -16.37 12.26 -13.75
C SER A 660 -15.82 10.86 -14.07
N SER A 661 -16.09 9.86 -13.24
CA SER A 661 -15.63 8.46 -13.44
C SER A 661 -16.59 7.70 -14.40
N PRO A 662 -16.16 6.56 -14.94
CA PRO A 662 -16.99 5.74 -15.84
C PRO A 662 -18.27 5.15 -15.21
N ASP A 663 -18.34 5.10 -13.87
CA ASP A 663 -19.49 4.56 -13.12
C ASP A 663 -19.90 5.54 -12.00
N PRO A 664 -20.62 6.62 -12.32
CA PRO A 664 -20.92 7.70 -11.39
C PRO A 664 -22.18 7.47 -10.51
N GLY A 665 -22.61 6.22 -10.30
CA GLY A 665 -23.84 5.91 -9.59
C GLY A 665 -23.82 6.26 -8.08
N PRO A 666 -25.01 6.35 -7.43
CA PRO A 666 -25.13 6.67 -5.99
C PRO A 666 -24.33 5.73 -5.08
N THR A 667 -24.15 4.47 -5.45
CA THR A 667 -23.33 3.50 -4.73
C THR A 667 -21.84 3.89 -4.75
N ALA A 668 -21.33 4.40 -5.87
CA ALA A 668 -19.96 4.88 -5.98
C ALA A 668 -19.76 6.15 -5.13
N LEU A 669 -20.75 7.05 -5.12
CA LEU A 669 -20.75 8.26 -4.30
C LEU A 669 -20.75 7.93 -2.79
N GLU A 670 -21.60 7.00 -2.34
CA GLU A 670 -21.62 6.52 -0.94
C GLU A 670 -20.29 5.91 -0.54
N LYS A 671 -19.73 5.06 -1.39
CA LYS A 671 -18.44 4.41 -1.14
C LYS A 671 -17.34 5.45 -1.02
N ALA A 672 -17.27 6.42 -1.92
CA ALA A 672 -16.27 7.49 -1.88
C ALA A 672 -16.37 8.30 -0.60
N LEU A 673 -17.58 8.69 -0.17
CA LEU A 673 -17.79 9.40 1.10
C LEU A 673 -17.35 8.58 2.31
N ARG A 674 -17.62 7.29 2.32
CA ARG A 674 -17.24 6.39 3.42
C ARG A 674 -15.73 6.24 3.57
N GLU A 675 -15.02 6.21 2.44
CA GLU A 675 -13.57 6.02 2.40
C GLU A 675 -12.79 7.33 2.52
N ALA A 676 -13.47 8.47 2.29
CA ALA A 676 -12.84 9.78 2.29
C ALA A 676 -12.36 10.22 3.68
N ARG A 677 -11.19 10.82 3.68
CA ARG A 677 -10.58 11.43 4.87
C ARG A 677 -10.16 12.85 4.54
N ILE A 678 -10.36 13.75 5.49
CA ILE A 678 -9.89 15.13 5.44
C ILE A 678 -8.67 15.20 6.35
N GLU A 679 -7.51 15.55 5.79
CA GLU A 679 -6.33 15.78 6.62
C GLU A 679 -6.61 16.97 7.56
N ASP A 680 -6.54 16.71 8.84
CA ASP A 680 -6.52 17.75 9.85
C ASP A 680 -5.07 18.11 10.12
N ALA A 681 -4.71 19.36 9.92
CA ALA A 681 -3.35 19.86 10.09
C ALA A 681 -2.91 19.88 11.57
N GLY A 682 -3.43 18.96 12.39
CA GLY A 682 -3.03 18.75 13.78
C GLY A 682 -3.24 20.01 14.60
N SER A 683 -4.50 20.39 14.85
CA SER A 683 -4.75 21.43 15.84
C SER A 683 -4.27 20.93 17.21
N ALA A 684 -3.59 21.80 17.96
CA ALA A 684 -3.25 21.55 19.36
C ALA A 684 -4.51 21.31 20.24
N GLU A 685 -5.69 21.38 19.64
CA GLU A 685 -6.98 21.25 20.28
C GLU A 685 -7.46 19.79 20.44
N SER A 686 -6.77 18.81 19.85
CA SER A 686 -7.20 17.41 19.91
C SER A 686 -6.04 16.44 20.17
N VAL A 687 -6.32 15.35 20.88
CA VAL A 687 -5.38 14.24 21.08
C VAL A 687 -5.29 13.43 19.80
N GLN A 688 -4.10 13.27 19.24
CA GLN A 688 -3.89 12.46 18.06
C GLN A 688 -3.70 10.99 18.45
N VAL A 689 -4.49 10.09 17.88
CA VAL A 689 -4.34 8.65 18.06
C VAL A 689 -3.81 8.04 16.76
N LEU A 690 -2.58 7.52 16.81
CA LEU A 690 -1.82 7.08 15.64
C LEU A 690 -1.22 5.70 15.84
N THR A 691 -0.92 4.99 14.76
CA THR A 691 0.06 3.91 14.85
C THR A 691 1.47 4.50 14.86
N ILE A 692 2.42 3.79 15.51
CA ILE A 692 3.83 4.20 15.56
C ILE A 692 4.38 4.44 14.14
N HIS A 693 4.03 3.59 13.17
CA HIS A 693 4.45 3.76 11.77
C HIS A 693 3.98 5.09 11.17
N ARG A 694 2.73 5.50 11.46
CA ARG A 694 2.19 6.78 10.99
C ARG A 694 2.73 8.00 11.70
N SER A 695 3.28 7.81 12.91
CA SER A 695 3.91 8.90 13.66
C SER A 695 5.34 9.23 13.16
N LYS A 696 5.92 8.41 12.27
CA LYS A 696 7.24 8.68 11.71
C LYS A 696 7.24 10.01 10.97
N GLY A 697 8.24 10.85 11.24
CA GLY A 697 8.31 12.23 10.75
C GLY A 697 7.56 13.26 11.61
N LEU A 698 6.62 12.83 12.47
CA LEU A 698 5.88 13.71 13.37
C LEU A 698 6.59 13.88 14.72
N GLU A 699 6.16 14.89 15.50
CA GLU A 699 6.61 15.15 16.87
C GLU A 699 5.48 15.78 17.69
N PHE A 700 5.46 15.47 18.98
CA PHE A 700 4.42 15.91 19.91
C PHE A 700 5.04 16.35 21.21
N ASP A 701 4.42 17.34 21.88
CA ASP A 701 4.88 17.77 23.20
C ASP A 701 4.76 16.63 24.22
N VAL A 702 3.65 15.87 24.16
CA VAL A 702 3.33 14.77 25.04
C VAL A 702 3.02 13.50 24.22
N VAL A 703 3.69 12.42 24.55
CA VAL A 703 3.45 11.11 23.92
C VAL A 703 3.06 10.08 24.97
N VAL A 704 1.94 9.41 24.77
CA VAL A 704 1.46 8.27 25.56
C VAL A 704 1.59 6.99 24.75
N LEU A 705 2.19 5.96 25.36
CA LEU A 705 2.44 4.65 24.78
C LEU A 705 1.71 3.57 25.58
N PRO A 706 0.51 3.15 25.15
CA PRO A 706 -0.32 2.21 25.93
C PRO A 706 0.00 0.74 25.68
N ASP A 707 0.60 0.40 24.53
CA ASP A 707 0.73 -0.98 24.08
C ASP A 707 1.96 -1.14 23.16
N LEU A 708 3.11 -1.37 23.79
CA LEU A 708 4.37 -1.61 23.08
C LEU A 708 4.66 -3.10 22.86
N ASP A 709 4.09 -3.98 23.69
CA ASP A 709 4.30 -5.40 23.55
C ASP A 709 3.52 -5.95 22.36
N ASP A 710 4.22 -6.59 21.47
CA ASP A 710 3.57 -7.56 20.60
C ASP A 710 3.05 -8.68 21.53
N LYS A 711 1.73 -8.76 21.67
CA LYS A 711 1.14 -10.01 22.16
C LYS A 711 1.63 -11.05 21.15
N GLY A 712 2.68 -11.77 21.50
CA GLY A 712 3.28 -12.80 20.64
C GLY A 712 2.26 -13.82 20.10
N GLY A 713 1.18 -13.31 19.61
CA GLY A 713 0.39 -13.92 18.60
C GLY A 713 1.38 -14.03 17.49
N GLY A 714 1.91 -15.21 17.36
CA GLY A 714 2.67 -15.57 16.20
C GLY A 714 2.01 -14.98 14.97
N GLY A 715 2.45 -13.80 14.61
CA GLY A 715 2.46 -13.34 13.25
C GLY A 715 3.53 -14.13 12.48
N GLY A 716 3.57 -15.42 12.74
CA GLY A 716 3.76 -16.44 11.76
C GLY A 716 2.54 -16.39 10.86
N GLY A 717 2.21 -15.22 10.30
CA GLY A 717 1.46 -15.19 9.09
C GLY A 717 2.24 -16.10 8.18
N ARG A 718 1.62 -17.21 7.79
CA ARG A 718 2.15 -18.17 6.83
C ARG A 718 2.50 -17.41 5.58
N GLY A 719 3.75 -16.97 5.51
CA GLY A 719 4.35 -16.19 4.47
C GLY A 719 5.61 -16.89 4.00
N PHE A 720 6.26 -16.31 3.04
CA PHE A 720 7.52 -16.85 2.55
C PHE A 720 8.70 -16.33 3.38
N TRP A 721 9.59 -17.22 3.79
CA TRP A 721 10.92 -16.87 4.21
C TRP A 721 11.73 -16.41 3.00
N GLN A 722 12.42 -15.31 3.16
CA GLN A 722 13.33 -14.76 2.16
C GLN A 722 14.73 -14.87 2.73
N ILE A 723 15.54 -15.75 2.17
CA ILE A 723 16.95 -15.91 2.57
C ILE A 723 17.79 -15.10 1.60
N ARG A 724 18.60 -14.20 2.16
CA ARG A 724 19.47 -13.32 1.39
C ARG A 724 20.93 -13.62 1.68
N GLU A 725 21.73 -13.65 0.61
CA GLU A 725 23.19 -13.70 0.69
C GLU A 725 23.74 -12.55 -0.17
N ASN A 726 24.61 -11.73 0.38
CA ASN A 726 25.15 -10.55 -0.29
C ASN A 726 24.06 -9.62 -0.89
N GLY A 727 22.94 -9.51 -0.18
CA GLY A 727 21.80 -8.68 -0.59
C GLY A 727 20.84 -9.31 -1.60
N GLU A 728 21.21 -10.39 -2.28
CA GLU A 728 20.39 -11.12 -3.23
C GLU A 728 19.56 -12.22 -2.55
N ILE A 729 18.32 -12.45 -3.04
CA ILE A 729 17.46 -13.53 -2.54
C ILE A 729 17.96 -14.85 -3.13
N VAL A 730 18.45 -15.74 -2.29
CA VAL A 730 18.97 -17.07 -2.67
C VAL A 730 17.97 -18.19 -2.41
N SER A 731 16.98 -17.97 -1.54
CA SER A 731 15.88 -18.91 -1.32
C SER A 731 14.60 -18.22 -0.93
N VAL A 732 13.49 -18.73 -1.44
CA VAL A 732 12.12 -18.40 -1.07
C VAL A 732 11.43 -19.70 -0.65
N LEU A 733 11.11 -19.84 0.62
CA LEU A 733 10.49 -21.03 1.20
C LEU A 733 9.27 -20.62 2.02
N GLU A 734 8.17 -21.39 1.95
CA GLU A 734 7.07 -21.19 2.86
C GLU A 734 7.53 -21.35 4.33
N SER A 735 7.06 -20.49 5.21
CA SER A 735 7.45 -20.51 6.61
C SER A 735 7.04 -21.83 7.28
N VAL A 736 7.97 -22.45 8.00
CA VAL A 736 7.75 -23.72 8.69
C VAL A 736 7.77 -23.53 10.21
N ASN A 737 6.99 -24.36 10.92
CA ASN A 737 6.89 -24.26 12.37
C ASN A 737 8.19 -24.71 13.07
N GLN A 738 8.25 -24.44 14.39
CA GLN A 738 9.43 -24.76 15.20
C GLN A 738 9.75 -26.27 15.29
N ASP A 739 8.78 -27.15 15.07
CA ASP A 739 9.02 -28.59 15.09
C ASP A 739 9.78 -29.04 13.82
N VAL A 740 9.41 -28.49 12.64
CA VAL A 740 10.15 -28.71 11.40
C VAL A 740 11.58 -28.14 11.51
N GLN A 741 11.72 -26.93 12.09
CA GLN A 741 13.04 -26.33 12.32
C GLN A 741 13.91 -27.20 13.23
N ALA A 742 13.33 -27.76 14.31
CA ALA A 742 14.04 -28.66 15.23
C ALA A 742 14.43 -29.99 14.58
N ALA A 743 13.54 -30.53 13.70
CA ALA A 743 13.85 -31.74 12.95
C ALA A 743 14.96 -31.56 11.90
N PHE A 744 15.16 -30.33 11.41
CA PHE A 744 16.15 -29.94 10.41
C PHE A 744 17.00 -28.75 10.89
N PRO A 745 18.06 -28.94 11.70
CA PRO A 745 18.78 -27.84 12.37
C PRO A 745 19.39 -26.76 11.46
N ARG A 746 19.64 -27.07 10.18
CA ARG A 746 20.11 -26.05 9.21
C ARG A 746 18.99 -25.04 8.85
N LEU A 747 17.72 -25.44 8.91
CA LEU A 747 16.58 -24.51 8.77
C LEU A 747 16.42 -23.61 10.00
N ALA A 748 16.81 -24.09 11.19
CA ALA A 748 16.78 -23.28 12.40
C ALA A 748 17.65 -22.03 12.28
N ARG A 749 18.82 -22.11 11.63
CA ARG A 749 19.69 -20.95 11.37
C ARG A 749 18.98 -19.90 10.51
N TRP A 750 18.29 -20.31 9.43
CA TRP A 750 17.50 -19.39 8.62
C TRP A 750 16.38 -18.72 9.42
N ALA A 751 15.71 -19.50 10.28
CA ALA A 751 14.69 -18.96 11.16
C ALA A 751 15.26 -17.96 12.19
N GLU A 752 16.47 -18.22 12.71
CA GLU A 752 17.22 -17.33 13.60
C GLU A 752 17.59 -16.02 12.89
N ASP A 753 18.13 -16.08 11.67
CA ASP A 753 18.48 -14.89 10.88
C ASP A 753 17.26 -14.01 10.60
N ILE A 754 16.14 -14.63 10.16
CA ILE A 754 14.87 -13.92 9.95
C ILE A 754 14.32 -13.35 11.28
N GLY A 755 14.46 -14.12 12.36
CA GLY A 755 14.09 -13.71 13.71
C GLY A 755 14.89 -12.49 14.17
N SER A 756 16.19 -12.47 13.89
CA SER A 756 17.11 -11.38 14.20
C SER A 756 16.75 -10.10 13.44
N ASP A 757 16.44 -10.19 12.15
CA ASP A 757 15.99 -9.04 11.35
C ASP A 757 14.67 -8.45 11.90
N ARG A 758 13.69 -9.29 12.26
CA ARG A 758 12.43 -8.86 12.89
C ARG A 758 12.63 -8.24 14.26
N ALA A 759 13.57 -8.77 15.04
CA ALA A 759 13.91 -8.21 16.34
C ALA A 759 14.54 -6.82 16.19
N LEU A 760 15.44 -6.62 15.22
CA LEU A 760 15.99 -5.30 14.89
C LEU A 760 14.91 -4.31 14.47
N GLU A 761 13.97 -4.72 13.61
CA GLU A 761 12.83 -3.87 13.21
C GLU A 761 11.98 -3.49 14.44
N THR A 762 11.78 -4.43 15.37
CA THR A 762 11.07 -4.14 16.64
C THR A 762 11.80 -3.11 17.49
N LEU A 763 13.12 -3.19 17.58
CA LEU A 763 13.94 -2.16 18.24
C LEU A 763 13.80 -0.80 17.57
N CYS A 764 13.83 -0.75 16.23
CA CYS A 764 13.60 0.48 15.45
C CYS A 764 12.22 1.09 15.75
N VAL A 765 11.16 0.26 15.82
CA VAL A 765 9.81 0.74 16.13
C VAL A 765 9.74 1.35 17.54
N HIS A 766 10.36 0.73 18.55
CA HIS A 766 10.44 1.27 19.90
C HIS A 766 11.24 2.59 19.92
N TYR A 767 12.39 2.63 19.23
CA TYR A 767 13.20 3.85 19.14
C TYR A 767 12.42 5.00 18.47
N VAL A 768 11.69 4.72 17.39
CA VAL A 768 10.83 5.72 16.75
C VAL A 768 9.75 6.19 17.73
N ALA A 769 9.07 5.29 18.43
CA ALA A 769 8.00 5.65 19.37
C ALA A 769 8.50 6.59 20.48
N PHE A 770 9.65 6.28 21.08
CA PHE A 770 10.20 7.07 22.19
C PHE A 770 10.72 8.44 21.74
N THR A 771 11.24 8.52 20.52
CA THR A 771 11.79 9.76 19.98
C THR A 771 10.76 10.66 19.28
N ARG A 772 9.43 10.36 19.41
CA ARG A 772 8.37 11.28 18.95
C ARG A 772 8.05 12.36 19.98
N ALA A 773 8.37 12.13 21.25
CA ALA A 773 8.12 13.07 22.32
C ALA A 773 9.14 14.23 22.30
N ARG A 774 8.63 15.46 22.52
CA ARG A 774 9.44 16.68 22.71
C ARG A 774 9.71 16.95 24.17
N LYS A 775 8.67 16.94 25.00
CA LYS A 775 8.73 17.31 26.43
C LYS A 775 8.49 16.14 27.35
N GLU A 776 7.44 15.34 27.10
CA GLU A 776 7.02 14.28 27.99
C GLU A 776 6.73 12.97 27.27
N LEU A 777 7.17 11.87 27.89
CA LEU A 777 6.98 10.51 27.43
C LEU A 777 6.38 9.66 28.55
N HIS A 778 5.17 9.14 28.35
CA HIS A 778 4.45 8.31 29.31
C HIS A 778 4.21 6.90 28.76
N LEU A 779 4.73 5.90 29.44
CA LEU A 779 4.55 4.48 29.11
C LEU A 779 3.52 3.89 30.08
N PHE A 780 2.37 3.49 29.55
CA PHE A 780 1.31 2.81 30.31
C PHE A 780 1.38 1.32 30.04
N LEU A 781 2.04 0.58 30.91
CA LEU A 781 2.39 -0.82 30.70
C LEU A 781 1.30 -1.75 31.26
N GLY A 782 0.93 -2.80 30.52
CA GLY A 782 -0.06 -3.79 30.96
C GLY A 782 0.50 -4.81 31.97
N ASN A 783 -0.37 -5.67 32.53
CA ASN A 783 0.00 -6.64 33.55
C ASN A 783 1.03 -7.68 33.08
N ARG A 784 2.06 -7.90 33.91
CA ARG A 784 3.13 -8.88 33.68
C ARG A 784 2.67 -10.35 33.84
N ARG A 785 1.65 -10.64 34.64
CA ARG A 785 1.26 -12.03 35.00
C ARG A 785 0.87 -12.89 33.80
N ASN A 786 0.43 -12.29 32.71
CA ASN A 786 0.02 -12.96 31.46
C ASN A 786 1.03 -12.89 30.32
N ARG A 787 2.20 -12.27 30.50
CA ARG A 787 3.14 -12.03 29.38
C ARG A 787 4.50 -12.69 29.65
N ARG A 788 5.05 -13.30 28.61
CA ARG A 788 6.37 -13.93 28.63
C ARG A 788 7.43 -12.89 28.97
N ARG A 789 8.58 -13.30 29.54
CA ARG A 789 9.75 -12.47 29.93
C ARG A 789 10.43 -11.70 28.79
N THR A 790 9.74 -11.37 27.69
CA THR A 790 10.30 -10.94 26.41
C THR A 790 9.78 -9.58 25.93
N GLY A 791 9.04 -8.84 26.72
CA GLY A 791 8.45 -7.57 26.31
C GLY A 791 9.19 -6.34 26.84
N ILE A 792 8.62 -5.15 26.56
CA ILE A 792 9.14 -3.86 27.03
C ILE A 792 9.28 -3.79 28.55
N HIS A 793 8.43 -4.48 29.31
CA HIS A 793 8.56 -4.62 30.75
C HIS A 793 9.91 -5.22 31.19
N ALA A 794 10.28 -6.37 30.58
CA ALA A 794 11.55 -7.02 30.89
C ALA A 794 12.74 -6.13 30.54
N TRP A 795 12.61 -5.35 29.46
CA TRP A 795 13.65 -4.43 29.05
C TRP A 795 13.81 -3.27 30.02
N ILE A 796 12.70 -2.65 30.46
CA ILE A 796 12.72 -1.60 31.50
C ILE A 796 13.28 -2.15 32.83
N GLU A 797 12.90 -3.36 33.23
CA GLU A 797 13.46 -4.00 34.41
C GLU A 797 14.98 -4.20 34.34
N GLN A 798 15.47 -4.68 33.20
CA GLN A 798 16.89 -4.91 32.97
C GLN A 798 17.67 -3.59 32.96
N ALA A 799 17.14 -2.53 32.31
CA ALA A 799 17.82 -1.25 32.14
C ALA A 799 17.80 -0.40 33.42
N PHE A 800 16.72 -0.43 34.21
CA PHE A 800 16.49 0.52 35.30
C PHE A 800 16.45 -0.12 36.69
N ASP A 801 16.27 -1.47 36.80
CA ASP A 801 16.16 -2.22 38.05
C ASP A 801 15.18 -1.55 39.05
N PRO A 802 13.88 -1.38 38.71
CA PRO A 802 12.97 -0.58 39.52
C PRO A 802 12.63 -1.22 40.88
N GLY A 803 13.10 -2.47 41.14
CA GLY A 803 12.85 -3.21 42.39
C GLY A 803 11.38 -3.59 42.63
N LYS A 804 10.49 -3.30 41.67
CA LYS A 804 9.06 -3.57 41.73
C LYS A 804 8.48 -3.84 40.31
N THR A 805 7.34 -4.49 40.26
CA THR A 805 6.70 -4.94 39.02
C THR A 805 5.36 -4.27 38.71
N GLU A 806 4.84 -3.47 39.64
CA GLU A 806 3.58 -2.74 39.52
C GLU A 806 3.71 -1.31 40.04
N GLY A 807 2.89 -0.41 39.51
CA GLY A 807 2.91 1.01 39.85
C GLY A 807 3.97 1.75 39.04
N LEU A 808 4.45 2.87 39.55
CA LEU A 808 5.48 3.70 38.92
C LEU A 808 6.82 2.96 38.92
N LEU A 809 7.32 2.58 37.75
CA LEU A 809 8.58 1.84 37.56
C LEU A 809 9.76 2.79 37.35
N VAL A 810 9.59 3.78 36.48
CA VAL A 810 10.63 4.73 36.08
C VAL A 810 10.07 6.14 36.14
N GLU A 811 10.85 7.06 36.67
CA GLU A 811 10.60 8.51 36.63
C GLU A 811 11.93 9.22 36.43
N ILE A 812 12.02 10.03 35.37
CA ILE A 812 13.20 10.82 34.99
C ILE A 812 12.74 12.23 34.68
N GLY A 813 13.37 13.23 35.28
CA GLY A 813 13.08 14.65 35.05
C GLY A 813 11.82 15.13 35.76
N GLU A 814 11.40 16.34 35.40
CA GLU A 814 10.27 17.03 36.03
C GLU A 814 9.34 17.61 34.96
N SER A 815 8.03 17.51 35.20
CA SER A 815 7.03 18.20 34.36
C SER A 815 6.99 19.68 34.76
N ARG A 816 7.08 20.54 33.76
CA ARG A 816 6.77 21.96 33.98
C ARG A 816 5.31 22.16 33.52
N PRO A 817 4.43 22.70 34.38
CA PRO A 817 3.06 22.97 33.96
C PRO A 817 3.09 23.86 32.71
N PRO A 818 2.23 23.61 31.73
CA PRO A 818 2.17 24.42 30.53
C PRO A 818 1.92 25.89 30.93
N ALA A 819 2.68 26.82 30.34
CA ALA A 819 2.31 28.22 30.45
C ALA A 819 0.90 28.38 29.86
N PRO A 820 -0.01 29.15 30.52
CA PRO A 820 -1.31 29.43 29.93
C PRO A 820 -1.05 29.94 28.50
N ALA A 821 -1.80 29.39 27.56
CA ALA A 821 -1.72 29.87 26.19
C ALA A 821 -1.83 31.39 26.22
N PRO A 822 -0.96 32.15 25.53
CA PRO A 822 -1.15 33.59 25.42
C PRO A 822 -2.60 33.76 24.93
N GLU A 823 -3.37 34.58 25.61
CA GLU A 823 -4.67 35.01 25.11
C GLU A 823 -4.40 35.65 23.76
N GLY A 824 -4.23 34.81 22.75
CA GLY A 824 -4.08 35.23 21.40
C GLY A 824 -5.40 35.90 21.07
N GLU A 825 -5.30 37.12 20.62
CA GLU A 825 -6.34 37.72 19.83
C GLU A 825 -6.84 36.63 18.91
N SER A 826 -8.02 36.09 19.22
CA SER A 826 -8.84 35.36 18.25
C SER A 826 -9.18 36.41 17.19
N GLY A 827 -8.23 36.64 16.30
CA GLY A 827 -8.54 37.29 15.05
C GLY A 827 -9.64 36.43 14.49
N GLU A 828 -10.89 36.90 14.55
CA GLU A 828 -11.98 36.30 13.78
C GLU A 828 -11.39 36.05 12.41
N PRO A 829 -11.35 34.78 11.94
CA PRO A 829 -10.92 34.52 10.58
C PRO A 829 -11.73 35.46 9.70
N GLY A 830 -11.06 36.38 9.03
CA GLY A 830 -11.70 37.38 8.18
C GLY A 830 -12.75 36.66 7.34
N PRO A 831 -13.89 37.29 7.00
CA PRO A 831 -15.00 36.62 6.37
C PRO A 831 -14.48 35.79 5.20
N GLU A 832 -14.44 34.45 5.37
CA GLU A 832 -14.10 33.55 4.30
C GLU A 832 -15.02 33.88 3.12
N PRO A 833 -14.48 33.96 1.89
CA PRO A 833 -15.31 34.27 0.74
C PRO A 833 -16.47 33.27 0.72
N PRO A 834 -17.71 33.75 0.54
CA PRO A 834 -18.85 32.87 0.43
C PRO A 834 -18.54 31.80 -0.63
N LEU A 835 -19.05 30.57 -0.44
CA LEU A 835 -19.13 29.59 -1.52
C LEU A 835 -19.61 30.37 -2.74
N ALA A 836 -18.76 30.54 -3.76
CA ALA A 836 -19.11 31.36 -4.92
C ALA A 836 -20.51 30.93 -5.34
N PRO A 837 -21.48 31.88 -5.50
CA PRO A 837 -22.74 31.53 -6.12
C PRO A 837 -22.37 30.83 -7.43
N PRO A 838 -23.18 29.86 -7.90
CA PRO A 838 -22.89 29.21 -9.18
C PRO A 838 -22.68 30.33 -10.17
N GLY A 839 -21.39 30.60 -10.49
CA GLY A 839 -21.02 31.60 -11.47
C GLY A 839 -21.81 31.21 -12.69
N GLU A 840 -22.42 32.20 -13.33
CA GLU A 840 -23.05 32.03 -14.62
C GLU A 840 -22.14 31.14 -15.43
N THR A 841 -22.58 29.91 -15.66
CA THR A 841 -21.97 28.79 -16.31
C THR A 841 -20.77 29.17 -17.17
N GLY A 842 -19.56 29.07 -16.59
CA GLY A 842 -18.42 28.65 -17.41
C GLY A 842 -18.86 27.36 -18.10
N PRO A 843 -18.40 27.01 -19.31
CA PRO A 843 -18.98 25.93 -20.10
C PRO A 843 -19.17 24.73 -19.18
N GLY A 844 -20.44 24.43 -18.86
CA GLY A 844 -20.83 23.47 -17.86
C GLY A 844 -20.13 22.18 -18.18
N LEU A 845 -19.69 21.42 -17.16
CA LEU A 845 -19.18 20.08 -17.34
C LEU A 845 -20.13 19.34 -18.30
N ARG A 846 -19.73 19.23 -19.56
CA ARG A 846 -20.55 18.61 -20.59
C ARG A 846 -20.78 17.16 -20.19
N ARG A 847 -22.00 16.70 -20.26
CA ARG A 847 -22.34 15.30 -19.96
C ARG A 847 -21.51 14.40 -20.88
N LEU A 848 -20.74 13.49 -20.31
CA LEU A 848 -20.01 12.50 -21.10
C LEU A 848 -20.99 11.39 -21.50
N LEU A 849 -21.17 11.20 -22.79
CA LEU A 849 -22.03 10.19 -23.36
C LEU A 849 -21.17 9.18 -24.12
N ALA A 850 -21.14 7.93 -23.65
CA ALA A 850 -20.54 6.82 -24.36
C ALA A 850 -21.66 6.04 -25.08
N PRO A 851 -21.80 6.14 -26.41
CA PRO A 851 -22.91 5.54 -27.15
C PRO A 851 -23.04 4.02 -26.99
N SER A 852 -21.94 3.34 -26.68
CA SER A 852 -21.90 1.90 -26.40
C SER A 852 -22.45 1.50 -25.03
N ALA A 853 -22.55 2.44 -24.06
CA ALA A 853 -23.02 2.17 -22.70
C ALA A 853 -24.56 2.34 -22.53
N GLU A 854 -25.26 3.02 -23.44
CA GLU A 854 -26.70 3.24 -23.35
C GLU A 854 -27.58 1.97 -23.45
N GLY A 855 -27.01 0.84 -23.85
CA GLY A 855 -27.73 -0.45 -23.93
C GLY A 855 -27.77 -1.26 -22.63
N GLU A 856 -27.05 -0.88 -21.59
CA GLU A 856 -26.94 -1.62 -20.34
C GLU A 856 -27.93 -1.17 -19.24
N GLU A 857 -28.56 0.01 -19.36
CA GLU A 857 -29.42 0.60 -18.30
C GLU A 857 -30.81 -0.06 -18.16
N GLU A 858 -31.32 -0.79 -19.13
CA GLU A 858 -32.66 -1.38 -19.05
C GLU A 858 -32.74 -2.77 -18.40
N LYS A 859 -31.64 -3.36 -17.93
CA LYS A 859 -31.64 -4.70 -17.26
C LYS A 859 -30.94 -4.71 -15.91
N SER A 860 -31.24 -3.74 -15.04
CA SER A 860 -30.85 -3.79 -13.64
C SER A 860 -31.76 -4.72 -12.84
N GLY A 861 -31.33 -5.91 -12.61
CA GLY A 861 -31.99 -6.83 -11.70
C GLY A 861 -31.76 -8.27 -12.06
N PHE A 862 -30.53 -8.75 -11.87
CA PHE A 862 -30.30 -10.18 -11.62
C PHE A 862 -28.83 -10.52 -11.28
N PRO A 863 -28.55 -11.67 -10.67
CA PRO A 863 -27.47 -11.84 -9.71
C PRO A 863 -26.07 -11.98 -10.33
N LEU A 864 -25.11 -11.60 -9.52
CA LEU A 864 -23.65 -11.59 -9.75
C LEU A 864 -23.00 -12.96 -10.11
N PHE A 865 -23.77 -14.01 -10.37
CA PHE A 865 -23.29 -15.38 -10.60
C PHE A 865 -23.90 -16.08 -11.81
N SER A 866 -23.93 -15.42 -12.99
CA SER A 866 -24.12 -16.19 -14.22
C SER A 866 -22.82 -16.24 -15.02
N SER A 867 -22.12 -17.38 -14.94
CA SER A 867 -20.91 -17.68 -15.70
C SER A 867 -21.08 -17.53 -17.24
N ARG A 868 -22.28 -17.68 -17.75
CA ARG A 868 -22.61 -17.55 -19.19
C ARG A 868 -22.52 -16.12 -19.74
N ARG A 869 -22.70 -15.06 -18.92
CA ARG A 869 -22.71 -13.68 -19.41
C ARG A 869 -21.30 -13.10 -19.53
N GLY A 870 -20.40 -13.45 -18.61
CA GLY A 870 -18.99 -13.10 -18.69
C GLY A 870 -18.30 -13.73 -19.91
N GLU A 871 -18.58 -15.00 -20.18
CA GLU A 871 -18.03 -15.74 -21.32
C GLU A 871 -18.50 -15.15 -22.66
N SER A 872 -19.75 -14.66 -22.73
CA SER A 872 -20.28 -14.05 -23.97
C SER A 872 -19.66 -12.67 -24.26
N LEU A 873 -19.42 -11.83 -23.22
CA LEU A 873 -18.75 -10.54 -23.36
C LEU A 873 -17.27 -10.69 -23.73
N ASP A 874 -16.58 -11.64 -23.09
CA ASP A 874 -15.18 -11.93 -23.42
C ASP A 874 -15.00 -12.50 -24.82
N LEU A 875 -15.92 -13.35 -25.26
CA LEU A 875 -15.93 -13.86 -26.62
C LEU A 875 -16.18 -12.73 -27.64
N GLY A 876 -17.11 -11.81 -27.34
CA GLY A 876 -17.37 -10.62 -28.16
C GLY A 876 -16.11 -9.79 -28.34
N ARG A 877 -15.41 -9.49 -27.25
CA ARG A 877 -14.19 -8.69 -27.28
C ARG A 877 -13.08 -9.35 -28.11
N ARG A 878 -12.82 -10.65 -27.91
CA ARG A 878 -11.82 -11.38 -28.69
C ARG A 878 -12.12 -11.37 -30.19
N ILE A 879 -13.39 -11.48 -30.56
CA ILE A 879 -13.83 -11.40 -31.95
C ILE A 879 -13.51 -9.99 -32.51
N HIS A 880 -13.81 -8.91 -31.79
CA HIS A 880 -13.48 -7.56 -32.19
C HIS A 880 -11.97 -7.38 -32.38
N GLU A 881 -11.15 -7.84 -31.42
CA GLU A 881 -9.68 -7.79 -31.49
C GLU A 881 -9.13 -8.50 -32.74
N VAL A 882 -9.66 -9.67 -33.06
CA VAL A 882 -9.27 -10.43 -34.28
C VAL A 882 -9.67 -9.70 -35.57
N LEU A 883 -10.88 -9.14 -35.64
CA LEU A 883 -11.35 -8.38 -36.80
C LEU A 883 -10.63 -7.05 -36.96
N ALA A 884 -10.26 -6.40 -35.85
CA ALA A 884 -9.45 -5.18 -35.83
C ALA A 884 -8.02 -5.42 -36.34
N ALA A 885 -7.43 -6.56 -36.08
CA ALA A 885 -6.10 -6.93 -36.53
C ALA A 885 -6.04 -7.10 -38.07
N CYS A 886 -7.15 -7.42 -38.74
CA CYS A 886 -7.21 -7.65 -40.15
C CYS A 886 -7.65 -6.39 -40.91
N GLU A 887 -6.85 -5.92 -41.90
CA GLU A 887 -7.27 -4.83 -42.76
C GLU A 887 -8.44 -5.27 -43.66
N TRP A 888 -8.36 -6.45 -44.21
CA TRP A 888 -9.42 -7.08 -45.01
C TRP A 888 -9.75 -8.48 -44.46
N PRO A 889 -10.66 -8.64 -43.50
CA PRO A 889 -10.93 -9.94 -42.87
C PRO A 889 -11.27 -11.05 -43.84
N ALA A 890 -11.95 -10.75 -44.93
CA ALA A 890 -12.30 -11.76 -45.97
C ALA A 890 -11.07 -12.31 -46.74
N ARG A 891 -9.93 -11.59 -46.69
CA ARG A 891 -8.66 -11.98 -47.33
C ARG A 891 -7.60 -12.39 -46.31
N ASP A 892 -7.47 -11.60 -45.25
CA ASP A 892 -6.31 -11.61 -44.37
C ASP A 892 -6.50 -12.46 -43.10
N TRP A 893 -7.76 -12.78 -42.77
CA TRP A 893 -8.04 -13.54 -41.54
C TRP A 893 -7.52 -14.97 -41.63
N LYS A 894 -6.88 -15.40 -40.56
CA LYS A 894 -6.43 -16.78 -40.32
C LYS A 894 -6.94 -17.28 -38.97
N PRO A 895 -7.45 -18.52 -38.89
CA PRO A 895 -7.91 -19.05 -37.60
C PRO A 895 -6.76 -19.19 -36.60
N ASP A 896 -6.99 -18.75 -35.34
CA ASP A 896 -6.09 -18.99 -34.23
C ASP A 896 -6.34 -20.40 -33.65
N PRO A 897 -5.36 -21.30 -33.66
CA PRO A 897 -5.53 -22.65 -33.08
C PRO A 897 -6.00 -22.67 -31.63
N ALA A 898 -5.73 -21.60 -30.87
CA ALA A 898 -6.05 -21.49 -29.44
C ALA A 898 -7.50 -21.04 -29.16
N ASP A 899 -8.22 -20.44 -30.15
CA ASP A 899 -9.58 -19.90 -29.93
C ASP A 899 -10.62 -20.50 -30.92
N SER A 900 -10.99 -21.73 -30.69
CA SER A 900 -11.97 -22.42 -31.53
C SER A 900 -13.37 -21.76 -31.53
N ALA A 901 -13.76 -21.09 -30.44
CA ALA A 901 -15.07 -20.44 -30.29
C ALA A 901 -15.19 -19.18 -31.14
N ALA A 902 -14.20 -18.28 -31.10
CA ALA A 902 -14.14 -17.08 -31.94
C ALA A 902 -13.99 -17.47 -33.43
N ASN A 903 -13.08 -18.42 -33.72
CA ASN A 903 -12.89 -18.93 -35.08
C ASN A 903 -14.18 -19.45 -35.73
N GLY A 904 -15.00 -20.20 -34.97
CA GLY A 904 -16.26 -20.75 -35.46
C GLY A 904 -17.27 -19.66 -35.85
N ILE A 905 -17.34 -18.56 -35.12
CA ILE A 905 -18.24 -17.43 -35.39
C ILE A 905 -17.72 -16.63 -36.61
N ILE A 906 -16.43 -16.24 -36.60
CA ILE A 906 -15.81 -15.47 -37.66
C ILE A 906 -15.88 -16.24 -39.00
N ALA A 907 -15.57 -17.55 -39.03
CA ALA A 907 -15.61 -18.38 -40.22
C ALA A 907 -17.01 -18.43 -40.84
N ARG A 908 -18.06 -18.63 -40.00
CA ARG A 908 -19.45 -18.63 -40.50
C ARG A 908 -19.87 -17.26 -41.01
N ALA A 909 -19.56 -16.18 -40.28
CA ALA A 909 -19.86 -14.83 -40.72
C ALA A 909 -19.17 -14.48 -42.06
N LEU A 910 -17.92 -14.86 -42.26
CA LEU A 910 -17.18 -14.65 -43.51
C LEU A 910 -17.62 -15.59 -44.64
N ALA A 911 -18.31 -16.68 -44.37
CA ALA A 911 -18.92 -17.54 -45.36
C ALA A 911 -20.19 -16.89 -45.97
N ALA A 912 -20.90 -16.01 -45.21
CA ALA A 912 -22.06 -15.28 -45.68
C ALA A 912 -21.68 -14.29 -46.80
N PRO A 913 -22.25 -14.35 -48.00
CA PRO A 913 -21.83 -13.55 -49.15
C PRO A 913 -21.91 -12.03 -48.91
N VAL A 914 -22.91 -11.59 -48.13
CA VAL A 914 -23.12 -10.16 -47.79
C VAL A 914 -22.01 -9.62 -46.90
N ILE A 915 -21.62 -10.36 -45.87
CA ILE A 915 -20.55 -9.99 -44.95
C ILE A 915 -19.20 -10.10 -45.64
N ARG A 916 -18.98 -11.16 -46.37
CA ARG A 916 -17.74 -11.37 -47.13
C ARG A 916 -17.46 -10.22 -48.12
N LYS A 917 -18.51 -9.76 -48.85
CA LYS A 917 -18.41 -8.63 -49.78
C LYS A 917 -18.08 -7.33 -49.07
N LEU A 918 -18.64 -7.11 -47.87
CA LEU A 918 -18.43 -5.91 -47.07
C LEU A 918 -17.01 -5.84 -46.51
N LEU A 919 -16.40 -6.99 -46.22
CA LEU A 919 -15.08 -7.11 -45.56
C LEU A 919 -13.97 -7.56 -46.52
N ALA A 920 -14.22 -7.59 -47.83
CA ALA A 920 -13.24 -7.83 -48.88
C ALA A 920 -12.65 -6.51 -49.42
N PRO A 921 -11.41 -6.53 -49.95
CA PRO A 921 -10.81 -5.35 -50.59
C PRO A 921 -11.74 -4.77 -51.67
N ALA A 922 -11.92 -3.46 -51.68
CA ALA A 922 -12.68 -2.73 -52.65
C ALA A 922 -11.83 -2.40 -53.89
N ASP A 923 -12.49 -2.27 -55.04
CA ASP A 923 -11.91 -1.79 -56.27
C ASP A 923 -12.80 -0.66 -56.82
N PRO A 924 -12.35 0.61 -56.83
CA PRO A 924 -10.99 1.12 -56.51
C PRO A 924 -10.66 0.99 -55.01
N PRO A 925 -9.36 1.04 -54.60
CA PRO A 925 -8.92 0.92 -53.23
C PRO A 925 -9.50 2.01 -52.31
N GLU A 926 -9.90 1.64 -51.10
CA GLU A 926 -10.41 2.57 -50.09
C GLU A 926 -9.52 2.63 -48.85
N THR A 927 -9.58 3.71 -48.09
CA THR A 927 -8.92 3.83 -46.81
C THR A 927 -9.81 3.26 -45.73
N VAL A 928 -9.25 2.41 -44.86
CA VAL A 928 -10.01 1.78 -43.78
C VAL A 928 -9.45 2.17 -42.43
N TRP A 929 -10.29 2.77 -41.55
CA TRP A 929 -9.99 2.97 -40.17
C TRP A 929 -10.49 1.78 -39.34
N ARG A 930 -9.72 1.35 -38.35
CA ARG A 930 -10.03 0.22 -37.47
C ARG A 930 -9.83 0.65 -36.01
N GLU A 931 -10.74 0.33 -35.11
CA GLU A 931 -10.71 0.71 -33.69
C GLU A 931 -10.29 2.18 -33.51
N LYS A 932 -10.91 3.06 -34.25
CA LYS A 932 -10.56 4.48 -34.27
C LYS A 932 -11.34 5.22 -33.20
N ALA A 933 -10.65 5.61 -32.09
CA ALA A 933 -11.25 6.42 -31.04
C ALA A 933 -11.59 7.83 -31.53
N PHE A 934 -12.69 8.36 -31.03
CA PHE A 934 -13.13 9.72 -31.29
C PHE A 934 -13.74 10.38 -30.06
N ASP A 935 -13.60 11.71 -30.01
CA ASP A 935 -14.24 12.57 -29.03
C ASP A 935 -14.80 13.81 -29.74
N PHE A 936 -16.05 14.16 -29.47
CA PHE A 936 -16.62 15.39 -30.01
C PHE A 936 -17.67 16.00 -29.11
N ALA A 937 -17.89 17.30 -29.23
CA ALA A 937 -18.93 18.03 -28.51
C ALA A 937 -20.21 18.08 -29.35
N ASP A 938 -21.32 17.59 -28.79
CA ASP A 938 -22.66 17.63 -29.35
C ASP A 938 -23.56 18.47 -28.42
N GLY A 939 -23.68 19.80 -28.68
CA GLY A 939 -24.29 20.73 -27.77
C GLY A 939 -23.58 20.75 -26.41
N ASP A 940 -24.34 20.51 -25.34
CA ASP A 940 -23.81 20.44 -23.96
C ASP A 940 -23.31 19.05 -23.57
N THR A 941 -23.26 18.11 -24.51
CA THR A 941 -22.83 16.73 -24.27
C THR A 941 -21.48 16.48 -24.94
N TRP A 942 -20.58 15.83 -24.22
CA TRP A 942 -19.34 15.32 -24.75
C TRP A 942 -19.54 13.85 -25.12
N VAL A 943 -19.40 13.52 -26.40
CA VAL A 943 -19.58 12.15 -26.91
C VAL A 943 -18.21 11.54 -27.17
N SER A 944 -17.91 10.41 -26.52
CA SER A 944 -16.67 9.67 -26.64
C SER A 944 -16.98 8.24 -27.06
N GLY A 945 -16.26 7.71 -28.05
CA GLY A 945 -16.49 6.37 -28.55
C GLY A 945 -15.34 5.83 -29.40
N VAL A 946 -15.54 4.61 -29.90
CA VAL A 946 -14.59 3.96 -30.82
C VAL A 946 -15.38 3.41 -32.01
N PHE A 947 -14.96 3.76 -33.22
CA PHE A 947 -15.49 3.11 -34.40
C PHE A 947 -14.81 1.75 -34.58
N ASP A 948 -15.57 0.66 -34.65
CA ASP A 948 -15.02 -0.65 -34.96
C ASP A 948 -14.33 -0.62 -36.33
N ARG A 949 -15.03 -0.03 -37.34
CA ARG A 949 -14.49 0.08 -38.68
C ARG A 949 -15.15 1.20 -39.48
N VAL A 950 -14.35 1.98 -40.20
CA VAL A 950 -14.83 3.01 -41.13
C VAL A 950 -14.17 2.82 -42.48
N HIS A 951 -14.98 2.75 -43.54
CA HIS A 951 -14.51 2.71 -44.93
C HIS A 951 -14.65 4.09 -45.56
N LEU A 952 -13.57 4.59 -46.08
CA LEU A 952 -13.47 5.87 -46.81
C LEU A 952 -13.13 5.59 -48.26
N PRO A 953 -14.15 5.45 -49.13
CA PRO A 953 -13.94 5.16 -50.56
C PRO A 953 -13.29 6.34 -51.26
N GLN A 954 -12.61 6.11 -52.36
CA GLN A 954 -11.99 7.18 -53.17
C GLN A 954 -13.08 8.14 -53.66
N GLY A 955 -12.86 9.45 -53.51
CA GLY A 955 -13.78 10.51 -53.94
C GLY A 955 -14.82 10.90 -52.86
N TRP A 956 -14.76 10.37 -51.63
CA TRP A 956 -15.67 10.77 -50.58
C TRP A 956 -15.57 12.28 -50.21
N GLU A 957 -14.40 12.88 -50.40
CA GLU A 957 -14.14 14.32 -50.17
C GLU A 957 -14.94 15.21 -51.13
N ASN A 958 -15.22 14.72 -52.30
CA ASN A 958 -15.94 15.45 -53.34
C ASN A 958 -17.45 15.09 -53.35
N GLY A 959 -17.90 14.18 -52.51
CA GLY A 959 -19.29 13.71 -52.46
C GLY A 959 -19.61 12.61 -53.54
N ASP A 960 -18.61 12.10 -54.31
CA ASP A 960 -18.80 11.07 -55.35
C ASP A 960 -19.11 9.69 -54.74
N ALA A 961 -18.65 9.44 -53.50
CA ALA A 961 -18.89 8.19 -52.80
C ALA A 961 -19.15 8.46 -51.29
N ALA A 962 -19.98 7.66 -50.67
CA ALA A 962 -20.37 7.82 -49.25
C ALA A 962 -19.46 7.04 -48.31
N PRO A 963 -18.87 7.68 -47.26
CA PRO A 963 -18.22 6.99 -46.16
C PRO A 963 -19.17 6.01 -45.48
N LEU A 964 -18.62 4.86 -45.03
CA LEU A 964 -19.39 3.79 -44.41
C LEU A 964 -18.85 3.41 -43.01
N ILE A 965 -19.71 3.48 -42.01
CA ILE A 965 -19.41 2.94 -40.69
C ILE A 965 -19.92 1.50 -40.61
N VAL A 966 -19.05 0.60 -40.15
CA VAL A 966 -19.38 -0.79 -39.86
C VAL A 966 -19.12 -1.09 -38.40
N ASP A 967 -20.11 -1.58 -37.70
CA ASP A 967 -20.05 -1.92 -36.28
C ASP A 967 -20.44 -3.40 -36.09
N PHE A 968 -19.59 -4.15 -35.40
CA PHE A 968 -19.76 -5.59 -35.21
C PHE A 968 -20.56 -5.90 -33.94
N LYS A 969 -21.54 -6.80 -34.09
CA LYS A 969 -22.37 -7.25 -32.99
C LYS A 969 -22.31 -8.78 -32.83
N THR A 970 -22.02 -9.24 -31.62
CA THR A 970 -22.05 -10.64 -31.23
C THR A 970 -23.41 -11.07 -30.66
N ASP A 971 -24.31 -10.11 -30.38
CA ASP A 971 -25.70 -10.34 -30.02
C ASP A 971 -26.54 -10.74 -31.22
N THR A 972 -27.75 -11.25 -30.94
CA THR A 972 -28.73 -11.57 -31.98
C THR A 972 -29.75 -10.46 -32.16
N LYS A 973 -30.39 -10.38 -33.31
CA LYS A 973 -31.50 -9.45 -33.59
C LYS A 973 -32.72 -9.81 -32.72
N VAL A 974 -33.46 -8.78 -32.29
CA VAL A 974 -34.75 -8.96 -31.60
C VAL A 974 -35.87 -8.81 -32.64
N ASP A 975 -36.71 -9.84 -32.81
CA ASP A 975 -37.80 -9.87 -33.81
C ASP A 975 -37.33 -9.55 -35.27
N GLY A 976 -36.10 -9.95 -35.60
CA GLY A 976 -35.50 -9.72 -36.90
C GLY A 976 -35.04 -8.28 -37.19
N LYS A 977 -35.13 -7.37 -36.19
CA LYS A 977 -34.71 -5.95 -36.29
C LYS A 977 -33.59 -5.60 -35.33
N PRO A 978 -32.73 -4.61 -35.68
CA PRO A 978 -31.73 -4.06 -34.75
C PRO A 978 -32.40 -3.50 -33.50
N PRO A 979 -31.91 -3.85 -32.29
CA PRO A 979 -32.36 -3.23 -31.06
C PRO A 979 -32.28 -1.68 -31.09
N PRO A 980 -33.20 -0.96 -30.42
CA PRO A 980 -33.20 0.51 -30.39
C PRO A 980 -31.87 1.11 -29.90
N ALA A 981 -31.21 0.47 -28.95
CA ALA A 981 -29.90 0.87 -28.46
C ALA A 981 -28.82 0.88 -29.54
N HIS A 982 -28.77 -0.16 -30.37
CA HIS A 982 -27.79 -0.24 -31.48
C HIS A 982 -28.07 0.82 -32.56
N ARG A 983 -29.31 1.19 -32.79
CA ARG A 983 -29.65 2.27 -33.69
C ARG A 983 -29.20 3.64 -33.17
N ARG A 984 -29.49 3.96 -31.90
CA ARG A 984 -29.03 5.19 -31.26
C ARG A 984 -27.49 5.30 -31.27
N GLN A 985 -26.79 4.21 -31.03
CA GLN A 985 -25.33 4.17 -31.10
C GLN A 985 -24.84 4.54 -32.52
N MET A 986 -25.41 3.93 -33.54
CA MET A 986 -25.03 4.22 -34.93
C MET A 986 -25.37 5.65 -35.38
N GLU A 987 -26.47 6.22 -34.91
CA GLU A 987 -26.81 7.64 -35.12
C GLU A 987 -25.77 8.58 -34.48
N ALA A 988 -25.33 8.29 -33.24
CA ALA A 988 -24.25 9.02 -32.59
C ALA A 988 -22.93 8.91 -33.35
N TYR A 989 -22.61 7.72 -33.83
CA TYR A 989 -21.40 7.48 -34.66
C TYR A 989 -21.46 8.24 -36.00
N ARG A 990 -22.61 8.29 -36.66
CA ARG A 990 -22.78 9.09 -37.91
C ARG A 990 -22.54 10.57 -37.63
N ARG A 991 -23.11 11.14 -36.55
CA ARG A 991 -22.87 12.54 -36.17
C ARG A 991 -21.39 12.79 -35.85
N ALA A 992 -20.73 11.87 -35.17
CA ALA A 992 -19.29 11.97 -34.86
C ALA A 992 -18.45 11.98 -36.14
N LEU A 993 -18.67 11.02 -37.03
CA LEU A 993 -17.91 10.91 -38.29
C LEU A 993 -18.18 12.11 -39.20
N ALA A 994 -19.44 12.58 -39.28
CA ALA A 994 -19.81 13.77 -40.07
C ALA A 994 -19.01 15.00 -39.62
N LYS A 995 -18.88 15.17 -38.30
CA LYS A 995 -18.14 16.31 -37.72
C LYS A 995 -16.63 16.18 -37.92
N ILE A 996 -16.08 14.95 -37.85
CA ILE A 996 -14.66 14.66 -38.10
C ILE A 996 -14.29 14.91 -39.57
N LEU A 997 -15.15 14.48 -40.49
CA LEU A 997 -14.89 14.61 -41.93
C LEU A 997 -15.33 15.96 -42.50
N GLY A 998 -16.10 16.78 -41.78
CA GLY A 998 -16.64 18.05 -42.23
C GLY A 998 -17.74 17.93 -43.29
N ILE A 999 -18.53 16.83 -43.28
CA ILE A 999 -19.61 16.54 -44.22
C ILE A 999 -20.96 16.43 -43.53
N GLU A 1000 -22.05 16.45 -44.29
CA GLU A 1000 -23.39 16.27 -43.69
C GLU A 1000 -23.64 14.81 -43.28
N THR A 1001 -24.36 14.61 -42.16
CA THR A 1001 -24.65 13.29 -41.58
C THR A 1001 -25.40 12.39 -42.56
N ALA A 1002 -26.24 12.96 -43.44
CA ALA A 1002 -26.97 12.27 -44.50
C ALA A 1002 -26.06 11.61 -45.56
N GLY A 1003 -24.82 12.12 -45.73
CA GLY A 1003 -23.81 11.58 -46.63
C GLY A 1003 -23.05 10.36 -46.11
N ILE A 1004 -23.34 9.89 -44.88
CA ILE A 1004 -22.65 8.76 -44.24
C ILE A 1004 -23.56 7.56 -44.13
N GLN A 1005 -23.12 6.42 -44.64
CA GLN A 1005 -23.80 5.13 -44.44
C GLN A 1005 -23.38 4.47 -43.15
N ALA A 1006 -24.31 3.72 -42.52
CA ALA A 1006 -24.06 2.99 -41.31
C ALA A 1006 -24.62 1.58 -41.36
N LYS A 1007 -23.81 0.56 -41.05
CA LYS A 1007 -24.18 -0.85 -41.08
C LYS A 1007 -23.81 -1.59 -39.80
N LEU A 1008 -24.74 -2.36 -39.29
CA LEU A 1008 -24.54 -3.31 -38.17
C LEU A 1008 -24.33 -4.72 -38.73
N VAL A 1009 -23.23 -5.35 -38.34
CA VAL A 1009 -22.89 -6.72 -38.75
C VAL A 1009 -23.14 -7.65 -37.56
N TYR A 1010 -24.21 -8.45 -37.65
CA TYR A 1010 -24.54 -9.46 -36.66
C TYR A 1010 -23.81 -10.76 -36.99
N LEU A 1011 -22.69 -11.00 -36.31
CA LEU A 1011 -21.77 -12.09 -36.64
C LEU A 1011 -22.37 -13.48 -36.38
N ARG A 1012 -23.21 -13.62 -35.33
CA ARG A 1012 -23.91 -14.88 -35.03
C ARG A 1012 -25.07 -15.17 -35.94
N ASP A 1013 -25.77 -14.13 -36.37
CA ASP A 1013 -26.91 -14.22 -37.28
C ASP A 1013 -26.50 -14.23 -38.76
N GLU A 1014 -25.22 -14.05 -39.06
CA GLU A 1014 -24.63 -14.03 -40.40
C GLU A 1014 -25.33 -12.98 -41.33
N THR A 1015 -25.76 -11.85 -40.76
CA THR A 1015 -26.57 -10.83 -41.44
C THR A 1015 -26.00 -9.42 -41.25
N VAL A 1016 -26.37 -8.55 -42.19
CA VAL A 1016 -26.07 -7.11 -42.16
C VAL A 1016 -27.39 -6.33 -42.10
N ALA A 1017 -27.47 -5.33 -41.25
CA ALA A 1017 -28.59 -4.38 -41.18
C ALA A 1017 -28.09 -2.97 -41.46
N THR A 1018 -28.75 -2.24 -42.38
CA THR A 1018 -28.49 -0.84 -42.63
C THR A 1018 -29.27 -0.02 -41.57
N VAL A 1019 -28.66 1.01 -41.06
CA VAL A 1019 -29.27 1.99 -40.15
C VAL A 1019 -29.44 3.28 -40.94
N ASP A 1020 -30.69 3.58 -41.27
CA ASP A 1020 -31.09 4.78 -42.04
C ASP A 1020 -31.07 6.07 -41.23
#